data_b24ab1db2cd82a49c0c76847da7891bd
#
_entry.id   b24ab1db2cd82a49c0c76847da7891bd
#
_cell.length_a   1.000
_cell.length_b   1.000
_cell.length_c   1.000
_cell.angle_alpha   90.00
_cell.angle_beta   90.00
_cell.angle_gamma   90.00
#
_symmetry.space_group_name_H-M   'P 1'
#
loop_
_entity.id
_entity.type
_entity.pdbx_description
1 polymer ?
#
loop_
_entity_poly.entity_id
_entity_poly.type
_entity_poly.pdbx_seq_one_letter_code
_entity_poly.pdbx_strand_id
1 'polypeptide(L)'
;MRFRILGPLEVWSGQAWSGISAPKWRALLAALLLNPGQVVSTDRLTDEIWGDDPPAKPSTAVAVYVLRLRRLIGNDGTKLLVTRPPGYLIRLEPDDLDASRFAALVSDGRKALREGAAERASAVLTDALALWRGQALADVRPSELVSAEASRLEESRVAAVELRVEAELACGRGAAAVADLQRLAADHPLREELWALLMRALCAAGRQAEALDTYERARIVIAEQLGVDPGTELKGVYRQILEADSETAVAPAVPSTALSAGRAHPALGATADPAAPAPLVPSQLPADIPDFTGRGEHVKFLSDLLSDAPEDDDPGAVAVGLVVGTGGLGKTTLAVHAAHRLRTRFPDGQLYMNLRGASEQPVQSADVLARFLRDLGVAGSNVPVGEDERAALYRSRLAGMRMLIVLDDARDAAQVRPLLPGSSSCGVLVTSRHHVPGLVGARTVDLDVLDHSEAHALLVRIVGAERLAAEPAATTQVLAACAGLPLAIRIAGARLAARANWTVQTLARRLTDERRRIDEFKVGDLAVRACFQVSFNSLPRASGGAVDPARVFRLLGLWQGPSISLQAAAALLGEPEDDVADALEVLVDAHLLQSPAAERYRFHDLLRVYAAEQAESEEMQQHREEAVLRILIWYLYTAAAADRLIAPHREKVQLEPLPAGCLPMTFADITSAIDWCEVERTNVVAATAQAAASGLNEIGWKLPVAANGFLNRRSHWADCITTHRIALASARQLGDRHGEAWVLNNLGMVLMDQRREGAISYYEEALAIRRAIGDRRGEAQAANNLAYTYQLLGRAGEAINPLLHALDLQRQIGHRYGESVALSNLGAAYVDLGRVDEAAECLREALAVAREIESPRVEGYVLTDLGRARLSTGRIEEAIGCLQQAIERHRRVGDRSGEARDLKYLGHAQQRAGRAALARQAWSDAHVIFRDLGDDAQAAEVRAELEVLVS
;
A
#
# COMPACT_ATOMS: atom_id res chain seq x y z
N MET A 1 18.29 48.33 5.65
CA MET A 1 18.08 46.92 5.98
C MET A 1 18.03 46.76 7.48
N ARG A 2 16.96 46.10 7.98
CA ARG A 2 16.74 45.94 9.45
C ARG A 2 16.64 44.45 9.83
N PHE A 3 16.35 43.61 8.87
CA PHE A 3 16.22 42.16 9.06
C PHE A 3 16.97 41.39 7.99
N ARG A 4 17.56 40.28 8.37
CA ARG A 4 18.25 39.35 7.48
C ARG A 4 17.74 37.92 7.68
N ILE A 5 17.34 37.28 6.57
CA ILE A 5 16.86 35.89 6.52
C ILE A 5 17.56 35.04 5.45
N LEU A 6 18.40 35.65 4.61
CA LEU A 6 19.24 34.92 3.64
C LEU A 6 20.48 34.31 4.34
N GLY A 7 20.24 33.47 5.33
CA GLY A 7 21.14 32.86 6.28
C GLY A 7 20.46 32.77 7.63
N PRO A 8 21.19 32.66 8.75
CA PRO A 8 20.62 32.77 10.10
C PRO A 8 19.87 34.11 10.27
N LEU A 9 18.75 34.03 11.01
CA LEU A 9 17.87 35.19 11.22
C LEU A 9 18.56 36.23 12.14
N GLU A 10 18.76 37.43 11.62
CA GLU A 10 19.38 38.54 12.36
C GLU A 10 18.55 39.80 12.31
N VAL A 11 18.64 40.57 13.39
CA VAL A 11 17.96 41.87 13.56
C VAL A 11 19.03 42.97 13.78
N TRP A 12 18.85 44.09 13.11
CA TRP A 12 19.70 45.28 13.32
C TRP A 12 19.25 46.08 14.55
N SER A 13 20.07 46.12 15.57
CA SER A 13 19.80 46.84 16.82
C SER A 13 20.02 48.37 16.78
N GLY A 14 20.41 48.91 15.64
CA GLY A 14 20.87 50.32 15.49
C GLY A 14 22.38 50.49 15.58
N GLN A 15 23.12 49.49 16.10
CA GLN A 15 24.57 49.52 16.24
C GLN A 15 25.28 48.29 15.66
N ALA A 16 24.63 47.11 15.78
CA ALA A 16 25.15 45.83 15.32
C ALA A 16 24.05 44.88 14.89
N TRP A 17 24.40 43.87 14.04
CA TRP A 17 23.56 42.73 13.73
C TRP A 17 23.63 41.77 14.91
N SER A 18 22.49 41.33 15.36
CA SER A 18 22.38 40.35 16.44
C SER A 18 21.39 39.24 16.11
N GLY A 19 21.80 37.99 16.37
CA GLY A 19 20.90 36.84 16.31
C GLY A 19 19.96 36.81 17.51
N ILE A 20 18.82 36.13 17.36
CA ILE A 20 17.84 35.94 18.43
C ILE A 20 18.14 34.64 19.13
N SER A 21 18.56 34.66 20.40
CA SER A 21 18.91 33.45 21.16
C SER A 21 17.75 32.51 21.43
N ALA A 22 16.52 33.03 21.58
CA ALA A 22 15.33 32.26 21.92
C ALA A 22 14.65 31.67 20.68
N PRO A 23 14.62 30.34 20.52
CA PRO A 23 14.06 29.69 19.31
C PRO A 23 12.61 30.08 19.01
N LYS A 24 11.75 30.20 20.06
CA LYS A 24 10.34 30.56 19.90
C LYS A 24 10.15 32.01 19.43
N TRP A 25 11.06 32.93 19.76
CA TRP A 25 11.00 34.30 19.27
C TRP A 25 11.47 34.38 17.83
N ARG A 26 12.46 33.55 17.46
CA ARG A 26 12.88 33.42 16.04
C ARG A 26 11.73 32.92 15.17
N ALA A 27 11.03 31.85 15.58
CA ALA A 27 9.88 31.33 14.85
C ALA A 27 8.78 32.39 14.68
N LEU A 28 8.43 33.10 15.76
CA LEU A 28 7.46 34.20 15.70
C LEU A 28 7.88 35.30 14.73
N LEU A 29 9.11 35.76 14.80
CA LEU A 29 9.60 36.82 13.93
C LEU A 29 9.70 36.34 12.48
N ALA A 30 10.16 35.13 12.25
CA ALA A 30 10.20 34.53 10.91
C ALA A 30 8.81 34.48 10.27
N ALA A 31 7.79 33.96 10.98
CA ALA A 31 6.43 33.90 10.49
C ALA A 31 5.85 35.27 10.10
N LEU A 32 6.26 36.33 10.82
CA LEU A 32 5.86 37.69 10.49
C LEU A 32 6.64 38.27 9.31
N LEU A 33 7.96 38.04 9.23
CA LEU A 33 8.83 38.50 8.14
C LEU A 33 8.50 37.83 6.80
N LEU A 34 7.99 36.61 6.85
CA LEU A 34 7.54 35.89 5.66
C LEU A 34 6.18 36.33 5.16
N ASN A 35 5.42 37.10 5.97
CA ASN A 35 4.13 37.67 5.60
C ASN A 35 4.12 39.22 5.80
N PRO A 36 5.02 39.98 5.17
CA PRO A 36 5.15 41.41 5.39
C PRO A 36 3.87 42.14 4.99
N GLY A 37 3.41 43.04 5.85
CA GLY A 37 2.21 43.85 5.60
C GLY A 37 0.89 43.12 5.75
N GLN A 38 0.91 41.81 6.01
CA GLN A 38 -0.30 41.01 6.24
C GLN A 38 -0.50 40.75 7.75
N VAL A 39 -1.76 40.60 8.16
CA VAL A 39 -2.07 40.24 9.54
C VAL A 39 -1.97 38.72 9.67
N VAL A 40 -1.02 38.25 10.47
CA VAL A 40 -0.93 36.82 10.85
C VAL A 40 -1.73 36.63 12.13
N SER A 41 -2.70 35.71 12.09
CA SER A 41 -3.58 35.47 13.26
C SER A 41 -2.80 34.89 14.43
N THR A 42 -3.29 35.09 15.64
CA THR A 42 -2.67 34.54 16.84
C THR A 42 -2.63 33.00 16.81
N ASP A 43 -3.65 32.38 16.24
CA ASP A 43 -3.72 30.91 16.13
C ASP A 43 -2.62 30.40 15.19
N ARG A 44 -2.49 30.98 13.99
CA ARG A 44 -1.42 30.64 13.06
C ARG A 44 -0.03 30.87 13.65
N LEU A 45 0.17 31.96 14.42
CA LEU A 45 1.43 32.19 15.13
C LEU A 45 1.67 31.13 16.22
N THR A 46 0.61 30.63 16.83
CA THR A 46 0.69 29.56 17.83
C THR A 46 1.18 28.27 17.17
N ASP A 47 0.59 27.90 16.05
CA ASP A 47 0.96 26.71 15.29
C ASP A 47 2.42 26.77 14.80
N GLU A 48 2.86 27.91 14.28
CA GLU A 48 4.24 28.14 13.84
C GLU A 48 5.30 28.07 14.97
N ILE A 49 4.92 28.47 16.18
CA ILE A 49 5.84 28.52 17.34
C ILE A 49 5.89 27.21 18.08
N TRP A 50 4.76 26.50 18.24
CA TRP A 50 4.66 25.32 19.09
C TRP A 50 4.27 24.06 18.33
N GLY A 51 3.58 24.16 17.18
CA GLY A 51 2.97 23.00 16.51
C GLY A 51 1.91 22.36 17.39
N ASP A 52 1.98 21.05 17.58
CA ASP A 52 1.01 20.26 18.34
C ASP A 52 1.09 20.39 19.86
N ASP A 53 2.06 21.17 20.41
CA ASP A 53 2.27 21.31 21.87
C ASP A 53 2.20 22.77 22.34
N PRO A 54 1.05 23.44 22.20
CA PRO A 54 0.88 24.82 22.66
C PRO A 54 0.75 24.89 24.19
N PRO A 55 1.19 26.01 24.82
CA PRO A 55 1.03 26.22 26.24
C PRO A 55 -0.45 26.47 26.61
N ALA A 56 -0.81 26.31 27.88
CA ALA A 56 -2.19 26.48 28.38
C ALA A 56 -2.86 27.85 28.04
N LYS A 57 -2.05 28.87 27.74
CA LYS A 57 -2.54 30.22 27.32
C LYS A 57 -1.68 30.75 26.17
N PRO A 58 -1.84 30.22 24.92
CA PRO A 58 -0.99 30.58 23.80
C PRO A 58 -1.01 32.07 23.45
N SER A 59 -2.18 32.69 23.42
CA SER A 59 -2.36 34.10 23.07
C SER A 59 -1.60 35.02 24.00
N THR A 60 -1.58 34.71 25.30
CA THR A 60 -0.81 35.49 26.29
C THR A 60 0.71 35.30 26.06
N ALA A 61 1.16 34.10 25.74
CA ALA A 61 2.55 33.84 25.47
C ALA A 61 3.04 34.57 24.20
N VAL A 62 2.24 34.54 23.11
CA VAL A 62 2.51 35.30 21.89
C VAL A 62 2.62 36.79 22.18
N ALA A 63 1.69 37.38 22.97
CA ALA A 63 1.74 38.80 23.33
C ALA A 63 3.02 39.17 24.11
N VAL A 64 3.49 38.29 25.00
CA VAL A 64 4.76 38.49 25.72
C VAL A 64 5.94 38.45 24.75
N TYR A 65 5.95 37.49 23.77
CA TYR A 65 7.03 37.40 22.79
C TYR A 65 7.05 38.63 21.86
N VAL A 66 5.89 39.10 21.42
CA VAL A 66 5.75 40.34 20.65
C VAL A 66 6.32 41.54 21.41
N LEU A 67 6.02 41.66 22.71
CA LEU A 67 6.55 42.73 23.53
C LEU A 67 8.09 42.69 23.62
N ARG A 68 8.64 41.48 23.74
CA ARG A 68 10.10 41.27 23.78
C ARG A 68 10.76 41.58 22.43
N LEU A 69 10.16 41.15 21.33
CA LEU A 69 10.61 41.48 19.99
C LEU A 69 10.59 42.99 19.72
N ARG A 70 9.55 43.69 20.15
CA ARG A 70 9.47 45.15 20.05
C ARG A 70 10.64 45.85 20.77
N ARG A 71 11.04 45.33 21.94
CA ARG A 71 12.19 45.88 22.69
C ARG A 71 13.50 45.57 21.98
N LEU A 72 13.62 44.38 21.35
CA LEU A 72 14.82 44.00 20.64
C LEU A 72 15.01 44.80 19.34
N ILE A 73 13.92 45.15 18.66
CA ILE A 73 13.91 46.02 17.47
C ILE A 73 14.21 47.48 17.83
N GLY A 74 14.04 47.85 19.09
CA GLY A 74 14.35 49.20 19.60
C GLY A 74 13.20 50.20 19.40
N ASN A 75 13.56 51.50 19.23
CA ASN A 75 12.60 52.63 19.23
C ASN A 75 11.50 52.52 18.17
N ASP A 76 11.72 51.82 17.07
CA ASP A 76 10.73 51.62 16.02
C ASP A 76 9.91 50.32 16.17
N GLY A 77 10.18 49.51 17.19
CA GLY A 77 9.56 48.21 17.36
C GLY A 77 8.03 48.21 17.41
N THR A 78 7.43 49.27 18.01
CA THR A 78 5.96 49.43 18.05
C THR A 78 5.36 49.93 16.74
N LYS A 79 6.14 50.63 15.91
CA LYS A 79 5.71 51.09 14.58
C LYS A 79 5.82 49.97 13.54
N LEU A 80 6.86 49.16 13.66
CA LEU A 80 7.12 48.06 12.74
C LEU A 80 6.25 46.86 13.06
N LEU A 81 6.21 46.39 14.31
CA LEU A 81 5.41 45.27 14.76
C LEU A 81 4.10 45.75 15.41
N VAL A 82 3.05 45.77 14.63
CA VAL A 82 1.73 46.34 14.98
C VAL A 82 0.77 45.22 15.42
N THR A 83 0.03 45.48 16.51
CA THR A 83 -1.10 44.63 16.90
C THR A 83 -2.32 45.03 16.08
N ARG A 84 -2.92 44.08 15.38
CA ARG A 84 -4.14 44.25 14.60
C ARG A 84 -4.98 42.98 14.67
N PRO A 85 -6.16 43.01 15.33
CA PRO A 85 -7.01 41.84 15.42
C PRO A 85 -7.28 41.22 14.04
N PRO A 86 -7.23 39.86 13.91
CA PRO A 86 -7.08 38.87 15.01
C PRO A 86 -5.63 38.46 15.37
N GLY A 87 -4.63 39.29 15.04
CA GLY A 87 -3.21 38.93 15.30
C GLY A 87 -2.25 40.11 15.27
N TYR A 88 -1.12 39.89 14.58
CA TYR A 88 -0.03 40.84 14.47
C TYR A 88 0.43 40.97 13.01
N LEU A 89 0.96 42.13 12.66
CA LEU A 89 1.59 42.33 11.35
C LEU A 89 2.91 43.06 11.53
N ILE A 90 3.86 42.81 10.61
CA ILE A 90 5.09 43.57 10.52
C ILE A 90 5.01 44.48 9.28
N ARG A 91 5.37 45.77 9.47
CA ARG A 91 5.43 46.75 8.38
C ARG A 91 6.89 46.93 8.01
N LEU A 92 7.23 46.60 6.76
CA LEU A 92 8.57 46.70 6.22
C LEU A 92 8.55 47.60 4.99
N GLU A 93 9.57 48.44 4.87
CA GLU A 93 9.88 49.05 3.60
C GLU A 93 10.68 48.05 2.74
N PRO A 94 10.69 48.16 1.39
CA PRO A 94 11.39 47.22 0.53
C PRO A 94 12.85 46.93 0.88
N ASP A 95 13.54 47.93 1.42
CA ASP A 95 14.95 47.84 1.83
C ASP A 95 15.15 47.32 3.27
N ASP A 96 14.10 47.05 4.01
CA ASP A 96 14.21 46.62 5.41
C ASP A 96 14.54 45.12 5.54
N LEU A 97 14.26 44.33 4.52
CA LEU A 97 14.48 42.87 4.49
C LEU A 97 15.49 42.51 3.39
N ASP A 98 16.50 41.72 3.72
CA ASP A 98 17.52 41.26 2.74
C ASP A 98 16.94 40.46 1.58
N ALA A 99 15.92 39.61 1.82
CA ALA A 99 15.22 38.86 0.77
C ALA A 99 14.50 39.80 -0.23
N SER A 100 13.85 40.87 0.26
CA SER A 100 13.21 41.85 -0.63
C SER A 100 14.23 42.60 -1.48
N ARG A 101 15.35 43.01 -0.86
CA ARG A 101 16.46 43.66 -1.56
C ARG A 101 17.11 42.71 -2.57
N PHE A 102 17.32 41.46 -2.23
CA PHE A 102 17.79 40.42 -3.16
C PHE A 102 16.88 40.33 -4.39
N ALA A 103 15.55 40.20 -4.18
CA ALA A 103 14.59 40.12 -5.27
C ALA A 103 14.62 41.37 -6.20
N ALA A 104 14.74 42.55 -5.62
CA ALA A 104 14.88 43.82 -6.37
C ALA A 104 16.16 43.82 -7.23
N LEU A 105 17.31 43.46 -6.65
CA LEU A 105 18.58 43.41 -7.37
C LEU A 105 18.57 42.35 -8.49
N VAL A 106 17.97 41.18 -8.25
CA VAL A 106 17.80 40.14 -9.29
C VAL A 106 16.93 40.63 -10.42
N SER A 107 15.85 41.37 -10.13
CA SER A 107 15.01 41.99 -11.14
C SER A 107 15.75 43.02 -11.98
N ASP A 108 16.56 43.86 -11.33
CA ASP A 108 17.39 44.86 -12.00
C ASP A 108 18.49 44.22 -12.87
N GLY A 109 19.09 43.15 -12.38
CA GLY A 109 20.10 42.37 -13.13
C GLY A 109 19.48 41.74 -14.38
N ARG A 110 18.29 41.14 -14.26
CA ARG A 110 17.54 40.58 -15.38
C ARG A 110 17.15 41.65 -16.42
N LYS A 111 16.80 42.82 -15.95
CA LYS A 111 16.47 43.95 -16.81
C LYS A 111 17.73 44.44 -17.57
N ALA A 112 18.85 44.56 -16.87
CA ALA A 112 20.11 44.96 -17.48
C ALA A 112 20.61 43.94 -18.55
N LEU A 113 20.41 42.64 -18.33
CA LEU A 113 20.70 41.62 -19.35
C LEU A 113 19.83 41.81 -20.62
N ARG A 114 18.55 42.01 -20.43
CA ARG A 114 17.64 42.29 -21.61
C ARG A 114 17.97 43.57 -22.36
N GLU A 115 18.54 44.55 -21.69
CA GLU A 115 19.03 45.82 -22.27
C GLU A 115 20.41 45.71 -22.93
N GLY A 116 21.06 44.51 -22.86
CA GLY A 116 22.39 44.26 -23.39
C GLY A 116 23.55 44.84 -22.51
N ALA A 117 23.23 45.30 -21.32
CA ALA A 117 24.20 45.90 -20.38
C ALA A 117 24.83 44.82 -19.48
N ALA A 118 25.56 43.89 -20.08
CA ALA A 118 26.06 42.68 -19.43
C ALA A 118 27.00 42.99 -18.22
N GLU A 119 27.87 43.97 -18.30
CA GLU A 119 28.73 44.35 -17.19
C GLU A 119 27.96 44.88 -15.98
N ARG A 120 26.93 45.70 -16.23
CA ARG A 120 26.04 46.19 -15.18
C ARG A 120 25.25 45.05 -14.57
N ALA A 121 24.75 44.12 -15.39
CA ALA A 121 24.05 42.94 -14.94
C ALA A 121 24.90 42.05 -14.01
N SER A 122 26.13 41.74 -14.44
CA SER A 122 27.08 40.97 -13.65
C SER A 122 27.40 41.63 -12.29
N ALA A 123 27.58 42.94 -12.25
CA ALA A 123 27.86 43.69 -11.01
C ALA A 123 26.63 43.64 -10.05
N VAL A 124 25.43 43.94 -10.53
CA VAL A 124 24.20 43.98 -9.73
C VAL A 124 23.84 42.58 -9.21
N LEU A 125 24.01 41.53 -10.02
CA LEU A 125 23.75 40.15 -9.60
C LEU A 125 24.81 39.64 -8.62
N THR A 126 26.05 40.08 -8.71
CA THR A 126 27.09 39.81 -7.72
C THR A 126 26.73 40.44 -6.37
N ASP A 127 26.29 41.70 -6.37
CA ASP A 127 25.80 42.36 -5.15
C ASP A 127 24.57 41.67 -4.55
N ALA A 128 23.67 41.16 -5.40
CA ALA A 128 22.53 40.38 -4.95
C ALA A 128 22.97 39.11 -4.22
N LEU A 129 23.87 38.34 -4.82
CA LEU A 129 24.35 37.08 -4.24
C LEU A 129 25.22 37.31 -2.99
N ALA A 130 25.88 38.46 -2.85
CA ALA A 130 26.62 38.82 -1.64
C ALA A 130 25.72 39.04 -0.40
N LEU A 131 24.41 39.15 -0.54
CA LEU A 131 23.46 39.19 0.58
C LEU A 131 23.32 37.85 1.28
N TRP A 132 23.67 36.76 0.64
CA TRP A 132 23.57 35.42 1.17
C TRP A 132 24.75 35.09 2.11
N ARG A 133 24.41 34.59 3.31
CA ARG A 133 25.33 34.23 4.39
C ARG A 133 25.32 32.75 4.74
N GLY A 134 24.51 31.99 4.05
CA GLY A 134 24.27 30.55 4.24
C GLY A 134 22.91 30.13 3.75
N GLN A 135 22.42 29.00 4.19
CA GLN A 135 21.08 28.53 3.89
C GLN A 135 20.03 29.48 4.54
N ALA A 136 19.00 29.87 3.79
CA ALA A 136 17.97 30.77 4.27
C ALA A 136 17.29 30.22 5.53
N LEU A 137 17.11 31.07 6.55
CA LEU A 137 16.45 30.73 7.81
C LEU A 137 17.07 29.52 8.54
N ALA A 138 18.37 29.27 8.37
CA ALA A 138 19.08 28.07 8.84
C ALA A 138 18.94 27.79 10.34
N ASP A 139 18.68 28.80 11.16
CA ASP A 139 18.56 28.73 12.62
C ASP A 139 17.12 28.81 13.13
N VAL A 140 16.13 28.85 12.22
CA VAL A 140 14.70 28.84 12.55
C VAL A 140 14.18 27.41 12.57
N ARG A 141 13.30 27.09 13.54
CA ARG A 141 12.66 25.77 13.58
C ARG A 141 11.89 25.51 12.28
N PRO A 142 12.10 24.36 11.63
CA PRO A 142 11.34 24.01 10.43
C PRO A 142 9.84 23.91 10.74
N SER A 143 9.06 24.72 10.05
CA SER A 143 7.60 24.63 9.90
C SER A 143 7.29 24.51 8.42
N GLU A 144 6.05 24.23 8.07
CA GLU A 144 5.64 24.16 6.66
C GLU A 144 5.91 25.48 5.94
N LEU A 145 5.54 26.60 6.56
CA LEU A 145 5.76 27.94 6.02
C LEU A 145 7.27 28.25 5.86
N VAL A 146 8.06 27.99 6.90
CA VAL A 146 9.50 28.27 6.89
C VAL A 146 10.23 27.42 5.86
N SER A 147 9.87 26.13 5.76
CA SER A 147 10.48 25.18 4.82
C SER A 147 10.15 25.52 3.36
N ALA A 148 8.87 25.85 3.08
CA ALA A 148 8.45 26.24 1.75
C ALA A 148 9.14 27.52 1.28
N GLU A 149 9.22 28.54 2.15
CA GLU A 149 9.83 29.79 1.79
C GLU A 149 11.36 29.70 1.70
N ALA A 150 12.02 28.93 2.57
CA ALA A 150 13.45 28.66 2.45
C ALA A 150 13.78 27.98 1.12
N SER A 151 12.98 26.98 0.71
CA SER A 151 13.14 26.32 -0.60
C SER A 151 12.94 27.28 -1.77
N ARG A 152 11.92 28.13 -1.71
CA ARG A 152 11.66 29.17 -2.72
C ARG A 152 12.81 30.19 -2.84
N LEU A 153 13.38 30.58 -1.70
CA LEU A 153 14.52 31.52 -1.68
C LEU A 153 15.77 30.87 -2.27
N GLU A 154 16.08 29.60 -1.92
CA GLU A 154 17.20 28.87 -2.51
C GLU A 154 17.05 28.69 -4.02
N GLU A 155 15.85 28.40 -4.50
CA GLU A 155 15.58 28.34 -5.94
C GLU A 155 15.81 29.69 -6.62
N SER A 156 15.39 30.77 -5.99
CA SER A 156 15.66 32.13 -6.47
C SER A 156 17.15 32.46 -6.47
N ARG A 157 17.94 31.93 -5.53
CA ARG A 157 19.41 32.03 -5.48
C ARG A 157 20.07 31.37 -6.67
N VAL A 158 19.64 30.11 -6.98
CA VAL A 158 20.17 29.37 -8.13
C VAL A 158 19.88 30.14 -9.43
N ALA A 159 18.64 30.62 -9.62
CA ALA A 159 18.28 31.44 -10.77
C ALA A 159 19.09 32.74 -10.87
N ALA A 160 19.45 33.36 -9.75
CA ALA A 160 20.34 34.54 -9.76
C ALA A 160 21.79 34.20 -10.16
N VAL A 161 22.29 33.03 -9.80
CA VAL A 161 23.61 32.55 -10.26
C VAL A 161 23.58 32.28 -11.75
N GLU A 162 22.56 31.68 -12.30
CA GLU A 162 22.41 31.47 -13.74
C GLU A 162 22.47 32.80 -14.51
N LEU A 163 21.68 33.78 -14.09
CA LEU A 163 21.69 35.11 -14.72
C LEU A 163 23.06 35.80 -14.60
N ARG A 164 23.76 35.66 -13.45
CA ARG A 164 25.11 36.19 -13.28
C ARG A 164 26.07 35.55 -14.27
N VAL A 165 26.05 34.25 -14.40
CA VAL A 165 26.95 33.53 -15.32
C VAL A 165 26.63 33.87 -16.77
N GLU A 166 25.37 34.03 -17.12
CA GLU A 166 24.95 34.49 -18.45
C GLU A 166 25.54 35.87 -18.75
N ALA A 167 25.48 36.78 -17.78
CA ALA A 167 26.11 38.12 -17.88
C ALA A 167 27.64 38.04 -18.01
N GLU A 168 28.29 37.15 -17.25
CA GLU A 168 29.75 36.94 -17.33
C GLU A 168 30.19 36.31 -18.65
N LEU A 169 29.42 35.39 -19.20
CA LEU A 169 29.61 34.84 -20.54
C LEU A 169 29.49 35.92 -21.61
N ALA A 170 28.48 36.77 -21.51
CA ALA A 170 28.30 37.90 -22.44
C ALA A 170 29.43 38.94 -22.35
N CYS A 171 30.14 39.01 -21.19
CA CYS A 171 31.33 39.85 -21.00
C CYS A 171 32.64 39.14 -21.39
N GLY A 172 32.60 37.89 -21.87
CA GLY A 172 33.81 37.11 -22.19
C GLY A 172 34.57 36.59 -20.93
N ARG A 173 33.94 36.58 -19.77
CA ARG A 173 34.58 36.16 -18.49
C ARG A 173 34.07 34.81 -17.97
N GLY A 174 33.41 34.00 -18.82
CA GLY A 174 32.77 32.75 -18.42
C GLY A 174 33.73 31.72 -17.77
N ALA A 175 35.04 31.76 -18.05
CA ALA A 175 35.99 30.81 -17.49
C ALA A 175 36.04 30.82 -15.94
N ALA A 176 35.79 31.96 -15.31
CA ALA A 176 35.81 32.08 -13.84
C ALA A 176 34.60 31.36 -13.17
N ALA A 177 33.52 31.15 -13.90
CA ALA A 177 32.30 30.53 -13.37
C ALA A 177 32.32 28.99 -13.40
N VAL A 178 33.32 28.36 -14.03
CA VAL A 178 33.34 26.90 -14.26
C VAL A 178 33.24 26.11 -12.95
N ALA A 179 34.02 26.47 -11.93
CA ALA A 179 34.07 25.76 -10.66
C ALA A 179 32.73 25.87 -9.87
N ASP A 180 32.11 27.05 -9.88
CA ASP A 180 30.81 27.29 -9.25
C ASP A 180 29.71 26.54 -9.97
N LEU A 181 29.70 26.54 -11.30
CA LEU A 181 28.74 25.80 -12.10
C LEU A 181 28.89 24.29 -11.96
N GLN A 182 30.10 23.74 -11.87
CA GLN A 182 30.31 22.31 -11.64
C GLN A 182 29.71 21.86 -10.32
N ARG A 183 29.86 22.64 -9.27
CA ARG A 183 29.27 22.37 -7.96
C ARG A 183 27.76 22.47 -8.03
N LEU A 184 27.20 23.54 -8.61
CA LEU A 184 25.74 23.74 -8.72
C LEU A 184 25.07 22.69 -9.60
N ALA A 185 25.71 22.27 -10.70
CA ALA A 185 25.19 21.20 -11.53
C ALA A 185 25.19 19.84 -10.80
N ALA A 186 26.15 19.61 -9.88
CA ALA A 186 26.14 18.43 -9.02
C ALA A 186 25.05 18.51 -7.93
N ASP A 187 24.81 19.70 -7.36
CA ASP A 187 23.78 19.94 -6.36
C ASP A 187 22.35 19.94 -6.95
N HIS A 188 22.21 20.35 -8.23
CA HIS A 188 20.94 20.46 -8.96
C HIS A 188 21.01 19.72 -10.32
N PRO A 189 21.20 18.39 -10.33
CA PRO A 189 21.56 17.63 -11.53
C PRO A 189 20.49 17.60 -12.62
N LEU A 190 19.22 17.92 -12.29
CA LEU A 190 18.10 17.94 -13.23
C LEU A 190 17.87 19.32 -13.87
N ARG A 191 18.62 20.33 -13.46
CA ARG A 191 18.47 21.70 -14.00
C ARG A 191 19.33 21.88 -15.25
N GLU A 192 18.75 21.62 -16.40
CA GLU A 192 19.45 21.63 -17.71
C GLU A 192 20.16 22.94 -18.03
N GLU A 193 19.60 24.06 -17.56
CA GLU A 193 20.19 25.39 -17.71
C GLU A 193 21.61 25.48 -17.13
N LEU A 194 21.82 24.88 -15.94
CA LEU A 194 23.16 24.85 -15.33
C LEU A 194 24.18 24.04 -16.14
N TRP A 195 23.75 22.93 -16.74
CA TRP A 195 24.57 22.14 -17.64
C TRP A 195 24.90 22.89 -18.94
N ALA A 196 23.89 23.58 -19.50
CA ALA A 196 24.07 24.41 -20.69
C ALA A 196 25.07 25.57 -20.43
N LEU A 197 24.92 26.26 -19.31
CA LEU A 197 25.83 27.31 -18.89
C LEU A 197 27.23 26.79 -18.62
N LEU A 198 27.40 25.62 -17.98
CA LEU A 198 28.68 24.98 -17.76
C LEU A 198 29.37 24.63 -19.07
N MET A 199 28.65 24.08 -20.03
CA MET A 199 29.21 23.78 -21.36
C MET A 199 29.67 25.04 -22.07
N ARG A 200 28.89 26.13 -22.07
CA ARG A 200 29.26 27.43 -22.64
C ARG A 200 30.49 28.04 -21.93
N ALA A 201 30.53 27.91 -20.59
CA ALA A 201 31.68 28.43 -19.78
C ALA A 201 32.96 27.64 -20.05
N LEU A 202 32.88 26.31 -20.20
CA LEU A 202 34.00 25.45 -20.59
C LEU A 202 34.52 25.79 -21.99
N CYS A 203 33.63 26.02 -22.95
CA CYS A 203 34.01 26.45 -24.28
C CYS A 203 34.69 27.83 -24.27
N ALA A 204 34.16 28.79 -23.51
CA ALA A 204 34.80 30.10 -23.31
C ALA A 204 36.17 30.01 -22.64
N ALA A 205 36.42 28.94 -21.88
CA ALA A 205 37.73 28.63 -21.27
C ALA A 205 38.67 27.83 -22.22
N GLY A 206 38.25 27.52 -23.46
CA GLY A 206 39.02 26.71 -24.40
C GLY A 206 39.04 25.20 -24.07
N ARG A 207 38.14 24.72 -23.22
CA ARG A 207 38.05 23.33 -22.72
C ARG A 207 36.89 22.56 -23.40
N GLN A 208 36.92 22.55 -24.74
CA GLN A 208 35.82 22.02 -25.55
C GLN A 208 35.57 20.54 -25.34
N ALA A 209 36.63 19.72 -25.21
CA ALA A 209 36.46 18.29 -24.92
C ALA A 209 35.70 18.03 -23.61
N GLU A 210 35.94 18.82 -22.59
CA GLU A 210 35.27 18.73 -21.30
C GLU A 210 33.83 19.27 -21.38
N ALA A 211 33.56 20.21 -22.29
CA ALA A 211 32.19 20.66 -22.54
C ALA A 211 31.35 19.53 -23.15
N LEU A 212 31.91 18.79 -24.13
CA LEU A 212 31.22 17.62 -24.72
C LEU A 212 31.03 16.47 -23.72
N ASP A 213 32.05 16.19 -22.89
CA ASP A 213 31.94 15.23 -21.79
C ASP A 213 30.85 15.66 -20.76
N THR A 214 30.72 16.94 -20.53
CA THR A 214 29.72 17.52 -19.63
C THR A 214 28.30 17.27 -20.16
N TYR A 215 28.11 17.36 -21.49
CA TYR A 215 26.82 16.98 -22.11
C TYR A 215 26.49 15.51 -21.90
N GLU A 216 27.46 14.61 -22.11
CA GLU A 216 27.22 13.17 -21.88
C GLU A 216 26.90 12.85 -20.42
N ARG A 217 27.57 13.52 -19.48
CA ARG A 217 27.24 13.39 -18.05
C ARG A 217 25.82 13.90 -17.74
N ALA A 218 25.48 15.08 -18.26
CA ALA A 218 24.13 15.63 -18.13
C ALA A 218 23.07 14.69 -18.72
N ARG A 219 23.34 14.15 -19.94
CA ARG A 219 22.45 13.22 -20.61
C ARG A 219 22.22 11.96 -19.79
N ILE A 220 23.30 11.37 -19.23
CA ILE A 220 23.21 10.19 -18.37
C ILE A 220 22.37 10.49 -17.14
N VAL A 221 22.67 11.59 -16.44
CA VAL A 221 21.97 11.97 -15.20
C VAL A 221 20.48 12.27 -15.46
N ILE A 222 20.17 13.01 -16.53
CA ILE A 222 18.78 13.33 -16.90
C ILE A 222 18.04 12.05 -17.33
N ALA A 223 18.69 11.20 -18.13
CA ALA A 223 18.11 9.93 -18.54
C ALA A 223 17.90 8.96 -17.37
N GLU A 224 18.85 8.88 -16.43
CA GLU A 224 18.74 8.01 -15.25
C GLU A 224 17.69 8.51 -14.24
N GLN A 225 17.53 9.84 -14.08
CA GLN A 225 16.65 10.41 -13.07
C GLN A 225 15.26 10.76 -13.60
N LEU A 226 15.13 11.17 -14.85
CA LEU A 226 13.87 11.55 -15.48
C LEU A 226 13.37 10.55 -16.53
N GLY A 227 14.25 9.67 -17.01
CA GLY A 227 13.91 8.74 -18.11
C GLY A 227 13.70 9.47 -19.45
N VAL A 228 14.17 10.70 -19.59
CA VAL A 228 14.04 11.53 -20.80
C VAL A 228 15.40 11.97 -21.31
N ASP A 229 15.47 12.24 -22.58
CA ASP A 229 16.64 12.91 -23.17
C ASP A 229 16.69 14.40 -22.77
N PRO A 230 17.88 15.02 -22.73
CA PRO A 230 18.02 16.44 -22.50
C PRO A 230 17.13 17.28 -23.42
N GLY A 231 16.66 18.39 -22.92
CA GLY A 231 15.80 19.32 -23.63
C GLY A 231 16.47 19.94 -24.87
N THR A 232 15.66 20.68 -25.61
CA THR A 232 16.09 21.28 -26.89
C THR A 232 17.19 22.29 -26.72
N GLU A 233 17.27 22.97 -25.57
CA GLU A 233 18.27 24.00 -25.30
C GLU A 233 19.65 23.38 -25.06
N LEU A 234 19.76 22.38 -24.18
CA LEU A 234 21.03 21.68 -23.92
C LEU A 234 21.54 20.97 -25.18
N LYS A 235 20.65 20.34 -25.96
CA LYS A 235 20.96 19.76 -27.28
C LYS A 235 21.41 20.84 -28.28
N GLY A 236 20.84 22.03 -28.20
CA GLY A 236 21.23 23.16 -29.02
C GLY A 236 22.66 23.62 -28.75
N VAL A 237 23.02 23.76 -27.47
CA VAL A 237 24.38 24.09 -27.06
C VAL A 237 25.39 23.03 -27.51
N TYR A 238 25.08 21.76 -27.32
CA TYR A 238 25.90 20.65 -27.79
C TYR A 238 26.17 20.71 -29.31
N ARG A 239 25.13 20.97 -30.10
CA ARG A 239 25.23 21.09 -31.57
C ARG A 239 26.10 22.29 -31.95
N GLN A 240 25.89 23.45 -31.33
CA GLN A 240 26.70 24.64 -31.56
C GLN A 240 28.20 24.41 -31.32
N ILE A 241 28.51 23.64 -30.27
CA ILE A 241 29.90 23.30 -29.92
C ILE A 241 30.52 22.37 -30.98
N LEU A 242 29.77 21.42 -31.51
CA LEU A 242 30.20 20.52 -32.60
C LEU A 242 30.36 21.25 -33.93
N GLU A 243 29.47 22.19 -34.23
CA GLU A 243 29.53 22.99 -35.50
C GLU A 243 30.69 23.96 -35.50
N ALA A 244 31.02 24.57 -34.35
CA ALA A 244 32.20 25.44 -34.22
C ALA A 244 33.55 24.73 -34.50
N ASP A 245 33.60 23.42 -34.32
CA ASP A 245 34.78 22.58 -34.66
C ASP A 245 34.92 22.40 -36.19
N SER A 246 33.81 22.47 -36.92
CA SER A 246 33.80 22.31 -38.37
C SER A 246 34.26 23.57 -39.12
N GLU A 247 34.16 24.78 -38.54
CA GLU A 247 34.58 26.05 -39.17
C GLU A 247 36.05 26.38 -38.90
N THR A 248 36.70 25.79 -37.93
CA THR A 248 38.13 25.99 -37.61
C THR A 248 39.11 25.11 -38.38
N ALA A 249 38.61 24.22 -39.28
CA ALA A 249 39.45 23.33 -40.11
C ALA A 249 39.89 23.91 -41.45
N VAL A 250 39.86 25.23 -41.64
CA VAL A 250 40.47 25.92 -42.81
C VAL A 250 41.63 26.79 -42.36
N ALA A 251 42.81 26.24 -42.36
CA ALA A 251 44.05 26.97 -42.20
C ALA A 251 44.94 26.77 -43.46
N PRO A 252 45.77 27.78 -43.82
CA PRO A 252 46.19 28.03 -45.21
C PRO A 252 47.38 27.18 -45.67
N ALA A 253 47.38 26.91 -46.96
CA ALA A 253 48.47 26.26 -47.67
C ALA A 253 49.79 27.04 -47.61
N VAL A 254 50.90 26.34 -47.35
CA VAL A 254 52.28 26.74 -47.71
C VAL A 254 52.86 25.74 -48.69
N PRO A 255 53.48 26.16 -49.74
CA PRO A 255 53.90 25.29 -50.84
C PRO A 255 55.30 24.71 -50.62
N SER A 256 55.51 23.49 -50.96
CA SER A 256 56.88 22.96 -51.18
C SER A 256 56.88 21.82 -52.20
N THR A 257 57.34 22.20 -53.37
CA THR A 257 58.16 21.51 -54.37
C THR A 257 58.31 19.99 -54.41
N ALA A 258 57.85 19.49 -55.56
CA ALA A 258 58.46 18.59 -56.55
C ALA A 258 59.27 17.35 -56.08
N LEU A 259 58.84 16.18 -56.59
CA LEU A 259 59.61 15.36 -57.58
C LEU A 259 58.85 14.06 -57.94
N SER A 260 58.46 14.08 -59.10
CA SER A 260 58.49 13.20 -60.33
C SER A 260 58.48 11.67 -60.19
N ALA A 261 57.77 11.17 -61.20
CA ALA A 261 57.86 9.91 -61.95
C ALA A 261 56.92 8.80 -61.44
N GLY A 262 55.98 8.35 -62.17
CA GLY A 262 55.89 8.10 -63.60
C GLY A 262 55.11 6.78 -63.78
N ARG A 263 54.18 6.81 -64.75
CA ARG A 263 53.65 5.74 -65.58
C ARG A 263 52.18 5.40 -65.47
N ALA A 264 51.52 5.96 -66.46
CA ALA A 264 50.71 5.27 -67.51
C ALA A 264 49.36 4.62 -67.11
N HIS A 265 48.36 5.29 -67.72
CA HIS A 265 47.00 4.80 -68.02
C HIS A 265 46.97 3.49 -68.83
N PRO A 266 45.85 2.73 -68.89
CA PRO A 266 44.72 3.25 -69.64
C PRO A 266 43.28 3.05 -69.08
N ALA A 267 42.51 3.98 -69.45
CA ALA A 267 41.10 4.24 -69.71
C ALA A 267 40.06 3.11 -69.71
N LEU A 268 38.88 3.58 -69.35
CA LEU A 268 37.54 3.35 -69.75
C LEU A 268 36.64 2.58 -68.76
N GLY A 269 35.62 3.29 -68.33
CA GLY A 269 34.30 2.72 -68.07
C GLY A 269 33.56 3.28 -66.87
N ALA A 270 32.54 4.06 -67.18
CA ALA A 270 31.34 4.23 -66.39
C ALA A 270 31.38 5.05 -65.07
N THR A 271 30.86 6.17 -65.13
CA THR A 271 30.37 7.02 -64.02
C THR A 271 29.45 6.20 -63.13
N ALA A 272 29.93 5.89 -61.90
CA ALA A 272 29.09 5.51 -60.80
C ALA A 272 28.83 6.78 -59.97
N ASP A 273 27.57 7.11 -59.83
CA ASP A 273 27.07 8.07 -58.84
C ASP A 273 27.70 7.81 -57.46
N PRO A 274 28.01 8.83 -56.67
CA PRO A 274 28.47 8.64 -55.31
C PRO A 274 27.36 7.91 -54.55
N ALA A 275 27.70 6.72 -54.06
CA ALA A 275 26.80 5.88 -53.28
C ALA A 275 26.14 6.70 -52.18
N ALA A 276 24.81 6.74 -52.21
CA ALA A 276 24.03 7.26 -51.10
C ALA A 276 24.49 6.58 -49.80
N PRO A 277 24.61 7.33 -48.70
CA PRO A 277 24.98 6.73 -47.42
C PRO A 277 24.01 5.59 -47.12
N ALA A 278 24.51 4.45 -46.72
CA ALA A 278 23.71 3.30 -46.32
C ALA A 278 22.60 3.76 -45.35
N PRO A 279 21.34 3.36 -45.56
CA PRO A 279 20.25 3.77 -44.69
C PRO A 279 20.61 3.44 -43.24
N LEU A 280 20.57 4.43 -42.34
CA LEU A 280 20.78 4.27 -40.92
C LEU A 280 19.70 3.32 -40.36
N VAL A 281 20.12 2.20 -39.78
CA VAL A 281 19.21 1.26 -39.13
C VAL A 281 18.71 1.90 -37.83
N PRO A 282 17.41 2.15 -37.64
CA PRO A 282 16.90 2.76 -36.42
C PRO A 282 17.23 1.93 -35.18
N SER A 283 17.85 2.51 -34.15
CA SER A 283 18.15 1.88 -32.88
C SER A 283 17.74 2.82 -31.73
N GLN A 284 16.42 2.83 -31.45
CA GLN A 284 15.79 3.86 -30.59
C GLN A 284 15.42 3.36 -29.19
N LEU A 285 15.76 2.14 -28.83
CA LEU A 285 15.45 1.63 -27.49
C LEU A 285 16.14 2.46 -26.42
N PRO A 286 15.43 2.87 -25.37
CA PRO A 286 16.03 3.40 -24.15
C PRO A 286 17.07 2.43 -23.58
N ALA A 287 18.00 2.95 -22.78
CA ALA A 287 19.00 2.11 -22.11
C ALA A 287 18.29 1.07 -21.21
N ASP A 288 18.80 -0.16 -21.22
CA ASP A 288 18.36 -1.21 -20.30
C ASP A 288 18.94 -0.93 -18.89
N ILE A 289 18.21 -1.33 -17.85
CA ILE A 289 18.64 -1.14 -16.47
C ILE A 289 19.53 -2.31 -16.00
N PRO A 290 20.67 -2.02 -15.35
CA PRO A 290 21.60 -3.08 -14.93
C PRO A 290 21.08 -3.91 -13.75
N ASP A 291 20.13 -3.39 -12.99
CA ASP A 291 19.57 -4.02 -11.80
C ASP A 291 18.17 -4.65 -12.04
N PHE A 292 17.83 -4.94 -13.30
CA PHE A 292 16.59 -5.66 -13.63
C PHE A 292 16.51 -6.97 -12.85
N THR A 293 15.44 -7.16 -12.08
CA THR A 293 15.29 -8.27 -11.14
C THR A 293 13.88 -8.86 -11.24
N GLY A 294 13.81 -10.19 -11.18
CA GLY A 294 12.53 -10.90 -11.26
C GLY A 294 11.93 -10.93 -12.67
N ARG A 295 10.64 -11.23 -12.73
CA ARG A 295 9.86 -11.20 -13.99
C ARG A 295 10.34 -12.15 -15.08
N GLY A 296 11.13 -13.21 -14.74
CA GLY A 296 11.71 -14.13 -15.71
C GLY A 296 10.68 -14.79 -16.62
N GLU A 297 9.53 -15.18 -16.06
CA GLU A 297 8.42 -15.77 -16.81
C GLU A 297 7.80 -14.80 -17.81
N HIS A 298 7.60 -13.54 -17.40
CA HIS A 298 7.05 -12.49 -18.27
C HIS A 298 8.02 -12.15 -19.42
N VAL A 299 9.32 -12.03 -19.11
CA VAL A 299 10.35 -11.81 -20.14
C VAL A 299 10.38 -12.97 -21.13
N LYS A 300 10.31 -14.21 -20.63
CA LYS A 300 10.25 -15.40 -21.46
C LYS A 300 8.99 -15.42 -22.32
N PHE A 301 7.81 -15.18 -21.72
CA PHE A 301 6.55 -15.14 -22.45
C PHE A 301 6.59 -14.11 -23.61
N LEU A 302 7.05 -12.87 -23.34
CA LEU A 302 7.16 -11.85 -24.38
C LEU A 302 8.21 -12.22 -25.45
N SER A 303 9.29 -12.85 -25.03
CA SER A 303 10.32 -13.35 -25.96
C SER A 303 9.79 -14.47 -26.85
N ASP A 304 9.10 -15.45 -26.29
CA ASP A 304 8.51 -16.57 -27.03
C ASP A 304 7.43 -16.04 -28.00
N LEU A 305 6.53 -15.18 -27.53
CA LEU A 305 5.48 -14.55 -28.34
C LEU A 305 6.02 -13.87 -29.60
N LEU A 306 7.13 -13.12 -29.48
CA LEU A 306 7.72 -12.35 -30.57
C LEU A 306 8.78 -13.18 -31.33
N SER A 307 9.13 -14.39 -30.85
CA SER A 307 10.05 -15.30 -31.51
C SER A 307 9.35 -16.34 -32.41
N ASP A 308 8.11 -16.70 -32.07
CA ASP A 308 7.31 -17.69 -32.80
C ASP A 308 6.62 -17.09 -34.06
N ALA A 309 7.10 -15.97 -34.56
CA ALA A 309 6.62 -15.45 -35.85
C ALA A 309 6.92 -16.48 -36.97
N PRO A 310 5.93 -16.83 -37.79
CA PRO A 310 6.06 -17.93 -38.77
C PRO A 310 7.21 -17.70 -39.74
N GLU A 311 7.93 -18.81 -40.02
CA GLU A 311 8.91 -18.83 -41.10
C GLU A 311 8.19 -18.65 -42.43
N ASP A 312 8.73 -17.84 -43.26
CA ASP A 312 8.51 -17.34 -44.63
C ASP A 312 7.25 -17.68 -45.44
N ASP A 313 6.30 -18.55 -45.08
CA ASP A 313 5.18 -18.94 -45.95
C ASP A 313 3.77 -18.96 -45.32
N ASP A 314 3.60 -18.59 -44.09
CA ASP A 314 2.26 -18.43 -43.46
C ASP A 314 1.90 -16.93 -43.30
N PRO A 315 0.78 -16.45 -43.84
CA PRO A 315 0.32 -15.06 -43.65
C PRO A 315 -0.18 -14.84 -42.22
N GLY A 316 0.71 -14.99 -41.26
CA GLY A 316 0.46 -14.80 -39.83
C GLY A 316 0.14 -13.35 -39.50
N ALA A 317 -0.68 -13.17 -38.47
CA ALA A 317 -0.92 -11.85 -37.89
C ALA A 317 0.35 -11.31 -37.21
N VAL A 318 0.48 -9.98 -37.14
CA VAL A 318 1.54 -9.30 -36.38
C VAL A 318 1.50 -9.74 -34.93
N ALA A 319 2.63 -10.15 -34.37
CA ALA A 319 2.74 -10.47 -32.94
C ALA A 319 2.74 -9.19 -32.12
N VAL A 320 1.73 -9.04 -31.26
CA VAL A 320 1.56 -7.88 -30.36
C VAL A 320 1.55 -8.34 -28.91
N GLY A 321 2.55 -7.92 -28.14
CA GLY A 321 2.59 -8.07 -26.69
C GLY A 321 2.11 -6.80 -25.99
N LEU A 322 1.09 -6.92 -25.15
CA LEU A 322 0.55 -5.80 -24.37
C LEU A 322 0.88 -6.02 -22.88
N VAL A 323 1.59 -5.08 -22.28
CA VAL A 323 1.93 -5.09 -20.85
C VAL A 323 1.08 -4.05 -20.12
N VAL A 324 0.22 -4.51 -19.20
CA VAL A 324 -0.69 -3.63 -18.46
C VAL A 324 -0.42 -3.68 -16.94
N GLY A 325 -0.93 -2.70 -16.21
CA GLY A 325 -0.83 -2.62 -14.76
C GLY A 325 -0.68 -1.19 -14.25
N THR A 326 -0.83 -0.98 -12.94
CA THR A 326 -0.75 0.35 -12.31
C THR A 326 0.62 1.02 -12.49
N GLY A 327 0.69 2.31 -12.16
CA GLY A 327 1.94 3.08 -12.15
C GLY A 327 2.96 2.51 -11.16
N GLY A 328 4.25 2.50 -11.53
CA GLY A 328 5.33 2.04 -10.64
C GLY A 328 5.63 0.54 -10.65
N LEU A 329 4.87 -0.29 -11.39
CA LEU A 329 5.11 -1.74 -11.53
C LEU A 329 6.28 -2.11 -12.45
N GLY A 330 6.84 -1.15 -13.18
CA GLY A 330 7.95 -1.40 -14.09
C GLY A 330 7.55 -1.91 -15.48
N LYS A 331 6.37 -1.55 -16.00
CA LYS A 331 5.90 -1.94 -17.36
C LYS A 331 6.88 -1.54 -18.45
N THR A 332 7.24 -0.25 -18.50
CA THR A 332 8.23 0.29 -19.45
C THR A 332 9.56 -0.44 -19.31
N THR A 333 10.01 -0.67 -18.09
CA THR A 333 11.25 -1.38 -17.79
C THR A 333 11.23 -2.82 -18.33
N LEU A 334 10.12 -3.55 -18.13
CA LEU A 334 9.95 -4.91 -18.65
C LEU A 334 9.95 -4.93 -20.18
N ALA A 335 9.20 -4.01 -20.82
CA ALA A 335 9.12 -3.94 -22.27
C ALA A 335 10.48 -3.58 -22.91
N VAL A 336 11.21 -2.62 -22.33
CA VAL A 336 12.55 -2.23 -22.78
C VAL A 336 13.54 -3.40 -22.58
N HIS A 337 13.53 -4.06 -21.42
CA HIS A 337 14.39 -5.21 -21.14
C HIS A 337 14.12 -6.38 -22.12
N ALA A 338 12.85 -6.72 -22.36
CA ALA A 338 12.47 -7.73 -23.34
C ALA A 338 12.90 -7.31 -24.77
N ALA A 339 12.71 -6.03 -25.14
CA ALA A 339 13.13 -5.51 -26.43
C ALA A 339 14.65 -5.61 -26.66
N HIS A 340 15.46 -5.31 -25.64
CA HIS A 340 16.92 -5.48 -25.71
C HIS A 340 17.32 -6.94 -25.96
N ARG A 341 16.65 -7.91 -25.35
CA ARG A 341 16.89 -9.34 -25.57
C ARG A 341 16.52 -9.79 -26.97
N LEU A 342 15.54 -9.14 -27.57
CA LEU A 342 15.02 -9.46 -28.91
C LEU A 342 15.77 -8.75 -30.04
N ARG A 343 16.74 -7.87 -29.79
CA ARG A 343 17.46 -7.07 -30.81
C ARG A 343 18.02 -7.92 -31.97
N THR A 344 18.58 -9.09 -31.67
CA THR A 344 19.15 -9.98 -32.71
C THR A 344 18.09 -10.59 -33.63
N ARG A 345 16.85 -10.66 -33.18
CA ARG A 345 15.71 -11.16 -33.94
C ARG A 345 15.18 -10.13 -34.95
N PHE A 346 15.35 -8.83 -34.62
CA PHE A 346 14.90 -7.69 -35.41
C PHE A 346 16.08 -6.86 -35.91
N PRO A 347 16.86 -7.40 -36.91
CA PRO A 347 18.10 -6.78 -37.37
C PRO A 347 17.92 -5.50 -38.16
N ASP A 348 16.71 -5.25 -38.71
CA ASP A 348 16.43 -4.06 -39.51
C ASP A 348 16.09 -2.83 -38.66
N GLY A 349 16.05 -3.00 -37.33
CA GLY A 349 16.03 -1.92 -36.37
C GLY A 349 14.94 -1.99 -35.31
N GLN A 350 14.96 -1.00 -34.42
CA GLN A 350 14.01 -0.85 -33.32
C GLN A 350 13.48 0.60 -33.30
N LEU A 351 12.17 0.73 -33.31
CA LEU A 351 11.47 2.01 -33.11
C LEU A 351 10.90 2.07 -31.70
N TYR A 352 11.08 3.21 -31.05
CA TYR A 352 10.52 3.45 -29.71
C TYR A 352 9.77 4.79 -29.68
N MET A 353 8.58 4.79 -29.04
CA MET A 353 7.83 6.01 -28.79
C MET A 353 7.08 5.92 -27.46
N ASN A 354 7.23 6.94 -26.63
CA ASN A 354 6.35 7.17 -25.52
C ASN A 354 5.12 7.94 -26.00
N LEU A 355 3.96 7.29 -25.91
CA LEU A 355 2.68 7.82 -26.43
C LEU A 355 2.00 8.79 -25.47
N ARG A 356 2.50 8.91 -24.22
CA ARG A 356 1.98 9.79 -23.16
C ARG A 356 0.48 9.60 -22.93
N GLY A 357 0.00 8.36 -22.94
CA GLY A 357 -1.42 8.03 -22.80
C GLY A 357 -2.08 8.54 -21.53
N ALA A 358 -1.30 8.65 -20.47
CA ALA A 358 -1.74 9.17 -19.18
C ALA A 358 -1.70 10.71 -19.07
N SER A 359 -1.20 11.41 -20.08
CA SER A 359 -1.14 12.88 -20.13
C SER A 359 -2.47 13.48 -20.58
N GLU A 360 -2.76 14.74 -20.18
CA GLU A 360 -3.90 15.50 -20.68
C GLU A 360 -3.83 15.70 -22.21
N GLN A 361 -2.62 15.71 -22.76
CA GLN A 361 -2.37 15.83 -24.21
C GLN A 361 -1.53 14.63 -24.68
N PRO A 362 -2.16 13.48 -24.97
CA PRO A 362 -1.49 12.32 -25.54
C PRO A 362 -0.90 12.63 -26.92
N VAL A 363 0.18 11.95 -27.28
CA VAL A 363 0.78 12.10 -28.60
C VAL A 363 -0.19 11.55 -29.66
N GLN A 364 -0.48 12.32 -30.69
CA GLN A 364 -1.37 11.88 -31.77
C GLN A 364 -0.68 10.83 -32.64
N SER A 365 -1.41 9.79 -33.06
CA SER A 365 -0.89 8.73 -33.96
C SER A 365 -0.28 9.31 -35.24
N ALA A 366 -0.89 10.34 -35.78
CA ALA A 366 -0.41 11.03 -36.98
C ALA A 366 1.01 11.62 -36.80
N ASP A 367 1.34 12.14 -35.61
CA ASP A 367 2.65 12.70 -35.30
C ASP A 367 3.71 11.60 -35.12
N VAL A 368 3.30 10.50 -34.47
CA VAL A 368 4.14 9.30 -34.34
C VAL A 368 4.48 8.72 -35.71
N LEU A 369 3.49 8.57 -36.58
CA LEU A 369 3.69 8.08 -37.94
C LEU A 369 4.63 9.00 -38.76
N ALA A 370 4.46 10.32 -38.63
CA ALA A 370 5.35 11.27 -39.32
C ALA A 370 6.81 11.15 -38.79
N ARG A 371 7.01 10.86 -37.50
CA ARG A 371 8.34 10.64 -36.93
C ARG A 371 8.90 9.32 -37.43
N PHE A 372 8.18 8.21 -37.28
CA PHE A 372 8.63 6.89 -37.72
C PHE A 372 8.96 6.84 -39.20
N LEU A 373 8.17 7.52 -40.07
CA LEU A 373 8.47 7.61 -41.51
C LEU A 373 9.82 8.32 -41.78
N ARG A 374 10.13 9.38 -41.04
CA ARG A 374 11.43 10.08 -41.16
C ARG A 374 12.58 9.16 -40.66
N ASP A 375 12.37 8.47 -39.55
CA ASP A 375 13.34 7.54 -38.99
C ASP A 375 13.59 6.33 -39.92
N LEU A 376 12.60 5.99 -40.80
CA LEU A 376 12.70 5.00 -41.88
C LEU A 376 13.24 5.57 -43.18
N GLY A 377 13.80 6.78 -43.18
CA GLY A 377 14.46 7.40 -44.31
C GLY A 377 13.52 8.10 -45.32
N VAL A 378 12.27 8.38 -44.97
CA VAL A 378 11.37 9.19 -45.82
C VAL A 378 11.68 10.65 -45.61
N ALA A 379 12.05 11.34 -46.67
CA ALA A 379 12.30 12.78 -46.62
C ALA A 379 11.06 13.54 -46.13
N GLY A 380 11.23 14.54 -45.27
CA GLY A 380 10.13 15.23 -44.62
C GLY A 380 9.11 15.84 -45.58
N SER A 381 9.56 16.27 -46.76
CA SER A 381 8.70 16.76 -47.87
C SER A 381 7.80 15.67 -48.45
N ASN A 382 8.15 14.39 -48.28
CA ASN A 382 7.42 13.26 -48.89
C ASN A 382 6.53 12.55 -47.84
N VAL A 383 6.46 13.04 -46.60
CA VAL A 383 5.54 12.53 -45.58
C VAL A 383 4.14 13.11 -45.82
N PRO A 384 3.13 12.28 -46.08
CA PRO A 384 1.75 12.75 -46.34
C PRO A 384 1.17 13.56 -45.17
N VAL A 385 0.17 14.40 -45.45
CA VAL A 385 -0.51 15.21 -44.42
C VAL A 385 -1.56 14.38 -43.68
N GLY A 386 -2.25 13.47 -44.36
CA GLY A 386 -3.32 12.63 -43.83
C GLY A 386 -2.80 11.47 -42.98
N GLU A 387 -3.47 11.14 -41.88
CA GLU A 387 -3.08 10.03 -40.98
C GLU A 387 -3.16 8.68 -41.69
N ASP A 388 -4.25 8.42 -42.44
CA ASP A 388 -4.44 7.16 -43.16
C ASP A 388 -3.36 6.95 -44.24
N GLU A 389 -2.97 8.04 -44.92
CA GLU A 389 -1.91 8.01 -45.93
C GLU A 389 -0.54 7.75 -45.28
N ARG A 390 -0.27 8.36 -44.11
CA ARG A 390 0.93 8.07 -43.32
C ARG A 390 0.97 6.63 -42.87
N ALA A 391 -0.15 6.11 -42.36
CA ALA A 391 -0.25 4.73 -41.92
C ALA A 391 -0.06 3.74 -43.10
N ALA A 392 -0.59 4.03 -44.28
CA ALA A 392 -0.38 3.22 -45.48
C ALA A 392 1.08 3.22 -45.93
N LEU A 393 1.72 4.40 -45.96
CA LEU A 393 3.13 4.55 -46.32
C LEU A 393 4.03 3.85 -45.28
N TYR A 394 3.71 3.98 -43.97
CA TYR A 394 4.41 3.31 -42.90
C TYR A 394 4.37 1.80 -43.07
N ARG A 395 3.20 1.20 -43.25
CA ARG A 395 3.07 -0.25 -43.50
C ARG A 395 3.84 -0.68 -44.77
N SER A 396 3.80 0.13 -45.83
CA SER A 396 4.55 -0.15 -47.05
C SER A 396 6.06 -0.12 -46.82
N ARG A 397 6.57 0.77 -45.97
CA ARG A 397 7.99 0.85 -45.63
C ARG A 397 8.47 -0.29 -44.75
N LEU A 398 7.60 -0.82 -43.88
CA LEU A 398 7.90 -1.95 -43.03
C LEU A 398 7.73 -3.32 -43.73
N ALA A 399 7.10 -3.35 -44.91
CA ALA A 399 6.89 -4.58 -45.64
C ALA A 399 8.23 -5.27 -45.95
N GLY A 400 8.39 -6.50 -45.52
CA GLY A 400 9.61 -7.29 -45.71
C GLY A 400 10.74 -6.96 -44.72
N MET A 401 10.55 -5.99 -43.78
CA MET A 401 11.53 -5.69 -42.74
C MET A 401 11.24 -6.51 -41.47
N ARG A 402 12.28 -6.79 -40.74
CA ARG A 402 12.22 -7.42 -39.39
C ARG A 402 12.51 -6.35 -38.34
N MET A 403 11.46 -5.63 -37.95
CA MET A 403 11.55 -4.51 -37.04
C MET A 403 10.76 -4.75 -35.78
N LEU A 404 11.30 -4.24 -34.65
CA LEU A 404 10.62 -4.21 -33.36
C LEU A 404 10.11 -2.80 -33.09
N ILE A 405 8.82 -2.69 -32.79
CA ILE A 405 8.16 -1.43 -32.46
C ILE A 405 7.78 -1.48 -30.96
N VAL A 406 8.23 -0.49 -30.19
CA VAL A 406 7.88 -0.36 -28.76
C VAL A 406 7.06 0.92 -28.59
N LEU A 407 5.81 0.75 -28.17
CA LEU A 407 4.85 1.83 -27.93
C LEU A 407 4.58 1.91 -26.43
N ASP A 408 5.21 2.86 -25.76
CA ASP A 408 5.15 2.98 -24.31
C ASP A 408 4.05 3.93 -23.87
N ASP A 409 3.39 3.64 -22.72
CA ASP A 409 2.31 4.42 -22.12
C ASP A 409 1.17 4.74 -23.11
N ALA A 410 0.59 3.72 -23.71
CA ALA A 410 -0.56 3.85 -24.64
C ALA A 410 -1.84 4.14 -23.85
N ARG A 411 -2.70 5.02 -24.42
CA ARG A 411 -3.98 5.41 -23.85
C ARG A 411 -5.09 4.39 -24.15
N ASP A 412 -5.25 4.07 -25.43
CA ASP A 412 -6.32 3.23 -25.94
C ASP A 412 -5.97 2.57 -27.27
N ALA A 413 -6.84 1.71 -27.77
CA ALA A 413 -6.65 1.01 -29.03
C ALA A 413 -6.68 1.96 -30.27
N ALA A 414 -7.37 3.08 -30.19
CA ALA A 414 -7.45 4.04 -31.29
C ALA A 414 -6.08 4.69 -31.55
N GLN A 415 -5.34 4.99 -30.47
CA GLN A 415 -3.99 5.53 -30.56
C GLN A 415 -2.98 4.50 -31.13
N VAL A 416 -3.16 3.21 -30.83
CA VAL A 416 -2.18 2.15 -31.21
C VAL A 416 -2.42 1.60 -32.61
N ARG A 417 -3.69 1.41 -33.04
CA ARG A 417 -4.04 0.75 -34.31
C ARG A 417 -3.35 1.33 -35.55
N PRO A 418 -3.27 2.67 -35.76
CA PRO A 418 -2.60 3.23 -36.93
C PRO A 418 -1.10 2.92 -36.96
N LEU A 419 -0.49 2.63 -35.79
CA LEU A 419 0.94 2.38 -35.61
C LEU A 419 1.32 0.90 -35.79
N LEU A 420 0.35 0.00 -35.95
CA LEU A 420 0.62 -1.41 -36.17
C LEU A 420 1.17 -1.65 -37.58
N PRO A 421 2.28 -2.42 -37.70
CA PRO A 421 2.81 -2.84 -39.00
C PRO A 421 1.85 -3.81 -39.69
N GLY A 422 1.99 -3.93 -41.01
CA GLY A 422 1.21 -4.88 -41.83
C GLY A 422 1.90 -6.21 -42.08
N SER A 423 3.12 -6.38 -41.61
CA SER A 423 3.96 -7.57 -41.84
C SER A 423 4.13 -8.38 -40.56
N SER A 424 3.92 -9.69 -40.64
CA SER A 424 4.16 -10.65 -39.56
C SER A 424 5.64 -10.78 -39.18
N SER A 425 6.56 -10.29 -40.03
CA SER A 425 8.00 -10.25 -39.72
C SER A 425 8.37 -9.18 -38.67
N CYS A 426 7.44 -8.24 -38.37
CA CYS A 426 7.61 -7.23 -37.35
C CYS A 426 6.99 -7.69 -36.03
N GLY A 427 7.56 -7.22 -34.89
CA GLY A 427 7.02 -7.41 -33.54
C GLY A 427 6.60 -6.08 -32.94
N VAL A 428 5.56 -6.10 -32.10
CA VAL A 428 5.09 -4.90 -31.38
C VAL A 428 5.00 -5.18 -29.89
N LEU A 429 5.58 -4.30 -29.08
CA LEU A 429 5.40 -4.25 -27.63
C LEU A 429 4.67 -2.98 -27.26
N VAL A 430 3.58 -3.11 -26.54
CA VAL A 430 2.77 -1.98 -26.05
C VAL A 430 2.74 -2.00 -24.54
N THR A 431 2.91 -0.87 -23.89
CA THR A 431 2.63 -0.75 -22.47
C THR A 431 1.45 0.18 -22.23
N SER A 432 0.62 -0.10 -21.26
CA SER A 432 -0.53 0.74 -20.89
C SER A 432 -0.81 0.69 -19.39
N ARG A 433 -1.47 1.71 -18.86
CA ARG A 433 -1.96 1.75 -17.47
C ARG A 433 -3.34 1.10 -17.33
N HIS A 434 -4.04 0.95 -18.44
CA HIS A 434 -5.38 0.36 -18.48
C HIS A 434 -5.38 -0.82 -19.44
N HIS A 435 -6.33 -1.72 -19.25
CA HIS A 435 -6.63 -2.69 -20.28
C HIS A 435 -7.02 -1.96 -21.58
N VAL A 436 -6.56 -2.47 -22.71
CA VAL A 436 -6.82 -1.86 -24.02
C VAL A 436 -7.78 -2.76 -24.82
N PRO A 437 -9.08 -2.78 -24.46
CA PRO A 437 -10.06 -3.57 -25.20
C PRO A 437 -10.13 -3.08 -26.65
N GLY A 438 -10.16 -4.03 -27.60
CA GLY A 438 -10.19 -3.71 -29.02
C GLY A 438 -8.83 -3.64 -29.71
N LEU A 439 -7.74 -3.95 -29.05
CA LEU A 439 -6.47 -4.28 -29.71
C LEU A 439 -6.49 -5.79 -30.07
N VAL A 440 -7.14 -6.10 -31.19
CA VAL A 440 -7.38 -7.47 -31.63
C VAL A 440 -6.06 -8.20 -31.88
N GLY A 441 -5.91 -9.42 -31.36
CA GLY A 441 -4.71 -10.25 -31.52
C GLY A 441 -3.58 -9.95 -30.53
N ALA A 442 -3.70 -8.93 -29.68
CA ALA A 442 -2.70 -8.68 -28.64
C ALA A 442 -2.76 -9.76 -27.54
N ARG A 443 -1.58 -10.24 -27.15
CA ARG A 443 -1.42 -11.08 -25.95
C ARG A 443 -1.05 -10.22 -24.77
N THR A 444 -1.90 -10.24 -23.76
CA THR A 444 -1.78 -9.36 -22.58
C THR A 444 -0.97 -10.03 -21.48
N VAL A 445 -0.09 -9.25 -20.87
CA VAL A 445 0.65 -9.55 -19.64
C VAL A 445 0.18 -8.57 -18.58
N ASP A 446 -0.54 -9.06 -17.58
CA ASP A 446 -0.95 -8.29 -16.42
C ASP A 446 0.20 -8.30 -15.40
N LEU A 447 0.78 -7.11 -15.15
CA LEU A 447 1.84 -6.99 -14.16
C LEU A 447 1.27 -6.77 -12.76
N ASP A 448 1.65 -7.65 -11.86
CA ASP A 448 1.43 -7.49 -10.43
C ASP A 448 2.71 -6.99 -9.73
N VAL A 449 2.67 -6.81 -8.43
CA VAL A 449 3.84 -6.49 -7.60
C VAL A 449 4.88 -7.61 -7.64
N LEU A 450 6.11 -7.31 -7.24
CA LEU A 450 7.15 -8.33 -7.06
C LEU A 450 6.81 -9.23 -5.87
N ASP A 451 7.09 -10.51 -5.98
CA ASP A 451 7.02 -11.40 -4.84
C ASP A 451 8.11 -11.05 -3.80
N HIS A 452 8.02 -11.67 -2.61
CA HIS A 452 8.94 -11.35 -1.52
C HIS A 452 10.40 -11.62 -1.89
N SER A 453 10.69 -12.66 -2.66
CA SER A 453 12.05 -13.06 -3.07
C SER A 453 12.61 -12.08 -4.11
N GLU A 454 11.80 -11.70 -5.09
CA GLU A 454 12.14 -10.74 -6.13
C GLU A 454 12.34 -9.33 -5.53
N ALA A 455 11.44 -8.91 -4.62
CA ALA A 455 11.52 -7.65 -3.90
C ALA A 455 12.79 -7.56 -3.05
N HIS A 456 13.13 -8.63 -2.34
CA HIS A 456 14.37 -8.73 -1.57
C HIS A 456 15.60 -8.69 -2.49
N ALA A 457 15.59 -9.44 -3.58
CA ALA A 457 16.69 -9.46 -4.55
C ALA A 457 16.93 -8.08 -5.19
N LEU A 458 15.86 -7.34 -5.51
CA LEU A 458 15.96 -5.97 -6.01
C LEU A 458 16.59 -5.04 -4.96
N LEU A 459 16.13 -5.09 -3.72
CA LEU A 459 16.69 -4.27 -2.64
C LEU A 459 18.17 -4.59 -2.38
N VAL A 460 18.54 -5.88 -2.44
CA VAL A 460 19.95 -6.34 -2.32
C VAL A 460 20.82 -5.73 -3.41
N ARG A 461 20.36 -5.70 -4.65
CA ARG A 461 21.14 -5.11 -5.76
C ARG A 461 21.37 -3.61 -5.59
N ILE A 462 20.44 -2.90 -4.95
CA ILE A 462 20.54 -1.45 -4.76
C ILE A 462 21.39 -1.09 -3.52
N VAL A 463 21.21 -1.81 -2.41
CA VAL A 463 21.77 -1.46 -1.10
C VAL A 463 23.03 -2.25 -0.76
N GLY A 464 23.15 -3.46 -1.28
CA GLY A 464 24.18 -4.44 -0.96
C GLY A 464 23.74 -5.47 0.08
N ALA A 465 24.19 -6.72 -0.11
CA ALA A 465 23.77 -7.86 0.71
C ALA A 465 24.19 -7.74 2.18
N GLU A 466 25.41 -7.30 2.46
CA GLU A 466 25.96 -7.22 3.82
C GLU A 466 25.14 -6.28 4.71
N ARG A 467 24.76 -5.13 4.17
CA ARG A 467 24.02 -4.10 4.92
C ARG A 467 22.63 -4.56 5.31
N LEU A 468 21.96 -5.30 4.42
CA LEU A 468 20.63 -5.85 4.68
C LEU A 468 20.68 -7.06 5.61
N ALA A 469 21.69 -7.92 5.47
CA ALA A 469 21.90 -9.08 6.32
C ALA A 469 22.24 -8.70 7.78
N ALA A 470 22.82 -7.52 8.00
CA ALA A 470 23.09 -7.00 9.34
C ALA A 470 21.79 -6.69 10.13
N GLU A 471 20.70 -6.37 9.47
CA GLU A 471 19.42 -5.97 10.09
C GLU A 471 18.22 -6.70 9.43
N PRO A 472 18.10 -8.03 9.53
CA PRO A 472 17.12 -8.81 8.76
C PRO A 472 15.67 -8.48 9.12
N ALA A 473 15.36 -8.24 10.39
CA ALA A 473 14.03 -7.87 10.84
C ALA A 473 13.59 -6.50 10.28
N ALA A 474 14.49 -5.51 10.28
CA ALA A 474 14.24 -4.21 9.69
C ALA A 474 14.11 -4.28 8.17
N THR A 475 14.90 -5.13 7.51
CA THR A 475 14.80 -5.38 6.07
C THR A 475 13.41 -5.92 5.71
N THR A 476 12.90 -6.90 6.47
CA THR A 476 11.55 -7.42 6.27
C THR A 476 10.48 -6.34 6.46
N GLN A 477 10.64 -5.46 7.46
CA GLN A 477 9.72 -4.33 7.68
C GLN A 477 9.73 -3.32 6.53
N VAL A 478 10.91 -2.98 5.99
CA VAL A 478 11.03 -2.08 4.83
C VAL A 478 10.36 -2.70 3.60
N LEU A 479 10.62 -3.99 3.32
CA LEU A 479 9.99 -4.69 2.19
C LEU A 479 8.47 -4.77 2.33
N ALA A 480 7.97 -5.07 3.54
CA ALA A 480 6.53 -5.05 3.83
C ALA A 480 5.92 -3.67 3.59
N ALA A 481 6.59 -2.59 4.03
CA ALA A 481 6.13 -1.22 3.80
C ALA A 481 6.12 -0.82 2.32
N CYS A 482 7.02 -1.38 1.49
CA CYS A 482 7.04 -1.18 0.04
C CYS A 482 5.95 -1.98 -0.69
N ALA A 483 5.32 -2.96 0.00
CA ALA A 483 4.25 -3.81 -0.52
C ALA A 483 4.56 -4.45 -1.89
N GLY A 484 5.82 -4.82 -2.15
CA GLY A 484 6.27 -5.41 -3.41
C GLY A 484 6.30 -4.47 -4.62
N LEU A 485 5.99 -3.16 -4.46
CA LEU A 485 6.01 -2.20 -5.56
C LEU A 485 7.45 -1.85 -5.97
N PRO A 486 7.89 -2.16 -7.21
CA PRO A 486 9.28 -1.93 -7.65
C PRO A 486 9.76 -0.50 -7.45
N LEU A 487 8.91 0.48 -7.76
CA LEU A 487 9.21 1.91 -7.58
C LEU A 487 9.46 2.25 -6.11
N ALA A 488 8.64 1.76 -5.19
CA ALA A 488 8.81 2.00 -3.76
C ALA A 488 10.10 1.36 -3.23
N ILE A 489 10.42 0.13 -3.68
CA ILE A 489 11.65 -0.57 -3.31
C ILE A 489 12.88 0.19 -3.81
N ARG A 490 12.86 0.69 -5.06
CA ARG A 490 13.92 1.52 -5.63
C ARG A 490 14.13 2.79 -4.83
N ILE A 491 13.06 3.50 -4.48
CA ILE A 491 13.14 4.72 -3.68
C ILE A 491 13.70 4.43 -2.28
N ALA A 492 13.21 3.37 -1.62
CA ALA A 492 13.71 2.95 -0.31
C ALA A 492 15.20 2.57 -0.38
N GLY A 493 15.57 1.79 -1.41
CA GLY A 493 16.95 1.39 -1.67
C GLY A 493 17.86 2.59 -1.96
N ALA A 494 17.45 3.49 -2.84
CA ALA A 494 18.19 4.70 -3.17
C ALA A 494 18.40 5.61 -1.95
N ARG A 495 17.40 5.76 -1.08
CA ARG A 495 17.53 6.49 0.18
C ARG A 495 18.55 5.87 1.12
N LEU A 496 18.58 4.55 1.22
CA LEU A 496 19.59 3.84 2.02
C LEU A 496 20.97 3.96 1.38
N ALA A 497 21.09 3.80 0.07
CA ALA A 497 22.35 3.93 -0.64
C ALA A 497 22.96 5.34 -0.52
N ALA A 498 22.12 6.38 -0.68
CA ALA A 498 22.54 7.78 -0.57
C ALA A 498 22.93 8.21 0.87
N ARG A 499 22.53 7.44 1.89
CA ARG A 499 22.77 7.76 3.31
C ARG A 499 23.50 6.63 4.01
N ALA A 500 24.82 6.60 3.86
CA ALA A 500 25.66 5.55 4.45
C ALA A 500 25.49 5.41 5.98
N ASN A 501 25.16 6.51 6.67
CA ASN A 501 25.01 6.55 8.13
C ASN A 501 23.61 6.11 8.60
N TRP A 502 22.65 5.85 7.70
CA TRP A 502 21.36 5.33 8.10
C TRP A 502 21.42 3.83 8.29
N THR A 503 20.84 3.36 9.39
CA THR A 503 20.54 1.93 9.56
C THR A 503 19.27 1.59 8.81
N VAL A 504 19.09 0.31 8.45
CA VAL A 504 17.83 -0.16 7.84
C VAL A 504 16.66 0.06 8.79
N GLN A 505 16.91 -0.12 10.11
CA GLN A 505 15.93 0.16 11.18
C GLN A 505 15.49 1.62 11.22
N THR A 506 16.35 2.56 10.86
CA THR A 506 16.01 3.98 10.81
C THR A 506 14.96 4.22 9.71
N LEU A 507 15.14 3.64 8.53
CA LEU A 507 14.17 3.73 7.45
C LEU A 507 12.88 2.96 7.80
N ALA A 508 12.98 1.75 8.36
CA ALA A 508 11.83 0.95 8.77
C ALA A 508 10.90 1.73 9.71
N ARG A 509 11.46 2.40 10.74
CA ARG A 509 10.67 3.24 11.66
C ARG A 509 9.95 4.40 10.96
N ARG A 510 10.58 5.04 9.97
CA ARG A 510 9.96 6.13 9.20
C ARG A 510 8.82 5.64 8.32
N LEU A 511 8.90 4.41 7.82
CA LEU A 511 7.87 3.78 7.00
C LEU A 511 6.74 3.13 7.81
N THR A 512 6.85 3.07 9.13
CA THR A 512 5.83 2.49 10.02
C THR A 512 4.61 3.40 10.15
N ASP A 513 4.78 4.72 10.05
CA ASP A 513 3.67 5.69 10.04
C ASP A 513 2.94 5.62 8.69
N GLU A 514 1.75 5.03 8.68
CA GLU A 514 0.95 4.85 7.47
C GLU A 514 0.63 6.20 6.79
N ARG A 515 0.35 7.25 7.57
CA ARG A 515 0.02 8.58 7.04
C ARG A 515 1.19 9.27 6.33
N ARG A 516 2.42 8.96 6.72
CA ARG A 516 3.64 9.54 6.13
C ARG A 516 4.32 8.60 5.13
N ARG A 517 3.87 7.36 5.03
CA ARG A 517 4.53 6.31 4.23
C ARG A 517 4.67 6.71 2.76
N ILE A 518 3.62 7.24 2.14
CA ILE A 518 3.64 7.63 0.72
C ILE A 518 4.59 8.81 0.49
N ASP A 519 4.66 9.77 1.41
CA ASP A 519 5.58 10.92 1.32
C ASP A 519 7.04 10.50 1.50
N GLU A 520 7.30 9.46 2.28
CA GLU A 520 8.63 8.87 2.37
C GLU A 520 9.06 8.17 1.07
N PHE A 521 8.14 7.81 0.16
CA PHE A 521 8.46 7.26 -1.16
C PHE A 521 8.60 8.35 -2.22
N LYS A 522 9.53 9.30 -1.95
CA LYS A 522 9.93 10.35 -2.89
C LYS A 522 11.45 10.52 -2.88
N VAL A 523 12.08 10.41 -4.04
CA VAL A 523 13.52 10.73 -4.27
C VAL A 523 13.64 11.42 -5.62
N GLY A 524 14.07 12.65 -5.64
CA GLY A 524 14.06 13.46 -6.86
C GLY A 524 12.65 13.53 -7.44
N ASP A 525 12.50 13.21 -8.73
CA ASP A 525 11.21 13.18 -9.42
C ASP A 525 10.45 11.86 -9.27
N LEU A 526 11.08 10.84 -8.67
CA LEU A 526 10.43 9.57 -8.37
C LEU A 526 9.51 9.76 -7.17
N ALA A 527 8.20 9.71 -7.40
CA ALA A 527 7.19 9.82 -6.38
C ALA A 527 6.05 8.81 -6.64
N VAL A 528 5.84 7.89 -5.71
CA VAL A 528 4.75 6.91 -5.80
C VAL A 528 3.39 7.62 -5.84
N ARG A 529 3.23 8.69 -5.06
CA ARG A 529 2.01 9.53 -5.05
C ARG A 529 1.66 10.05 -6.44
N ALA A 530 2.63 10.58 -7.20
CA ALA A 530 2.39 11.11 -8.54
C ALA A 530 1.90 10.03 -9.52
N CYS A 531 2.43 8.80 -9.42
CA CYS A 531 1.97 7.69 -10.25
C CYS A 531 0.49 7.33 -9.97
N PHE A 532 0.09 7.34 -8.70
CA PHE A 532 -1.29 7.04 -8.31
C PHE A 532 -2.24 8.18 -8.68
N GLN A 533 -1.81 9.42 -8.49
CA GLN A 533 -2.57 10.63 -8.87
C GLN A 533 -2.95 10.62 -10.36
N VAL A 534 -2.01 10.25 -11.25
CA VAL A 534 -2.27 10.18 -12.68
C VAL A 534 -3.35 9.15 -13.01
N SER A 535 -3.29 7.94 -12.42
CA SER A 535 -4.30 6.91 -12.62
C SER A 535 -5.66 7.32 -12.04
N PHE A 536 -5.68 7.94 -10.85
CA PHE A 536 -6.90 8.44 -10.23
C PHE A 536 -7.56 9.56 -11.05
N ASN A 537 -6.79 10.53 -11.54
CA ASN A 537 -7.29 11.64 -12.34
C ASN A 537 -7.81 11.20 -13.72
N SER A 538 -7.41 10.03 -14.22
CA SER A 538 -7.89 9.47 -15.49
C SER A 538 -9.23 8.76 -15.39
N LEU A 539 -9.79 8.60 -14.18
CA LEU A 539 -11.10 7.97 -13.99
C LEU A 539 -12.18 8.75 -14.74
N PRO A 540 -13.12 8.06 -15.39
CA PRO A 540 -14.25 8.70 -16.02
C PRO A 540 -15.13 9.39 -14.97
N ARG A 541 -15.60 10.58 -15.27
CA ARG A 541 -16.58 11.27 -14.43
C ARG A 541 -17.95 10.65 -14.62
N ALA A 542 -18.63 10.37 -13.52
CA ALA A 542 -20.00 9.87 -13.59
C ALA A 542 -20.92 10.85 -14.30
N SER A 543 -21.78 10.34 -15.18
CA SER A 543 -22.81 11.10 -15.87
C SER A 543 -24.16 10.43 -15.70
N GLY A 544 -25.20 11.19 -15.46
CA GLY A 544 -26.58 10.67 -15.52
C GLY A 544 -27.06 9.86 -14.32
N GLY A 545 -26.48 10.05 -13.14
CA GLY A 545 -26.95 9.38 -11.90
C GLY A 545 -26.16 8.10 -11.53
N ALA A 546 -25.17 7.70 -12.32
CA ALA A 546 -24.28 6.58 -11.98
C ALA A 546 -23.37 6.93 -10.78
N VAL A 547 -22.99 5.91 -10.02
CA VAL A 547 -22.06 6.07 -8.88
C VAL A 547 -20.68 6.49 -9.37
N ASP A 548 -20.12 7.55 -8.78
CA ASP A 548 -18.82 8.10 -9.17
C ASP A 548 -17.67 7.16 -8.76
N PRO A 549 -16.91 6.58 -9.72
CA PRO A 549 -15.79 5.69 -9.41
C PRO A 549 -14.72 6.36 -8.53
N ALA A 550 -14.49 7.67 -8.66
CA ALA A 550 -13.55 8.38 -7.82
C ALA A 550 -14.01 8.42 -6.37
N ARG A 551 -15.31 8.63 -6.11
CA ARG A 551 -15.89 8.55 -4.77
C ARG A 551 -15.83 7.12 -4.21
N VAL A 552 -16.12 6.11 -5.05
CA VAL A 552 -16.00 4.70 -4.65
C VAL A 552 -14.57 4.40 -4.21
N PHE A 553 -13.58 4.80 -5.00
CA PHE A 553 -12.17 4.62 -4.66
C PHE A 553 -11.82 5.24 -3.30
N ARG A 554 -12.22 6.50 -3.06
CA ARG A 554 -11.95 7.20 -1.80
C ARG A 554 -12.58 6.49 -0.60
N LEU A 555 -13.89 6.19 -0.66
CA LEU A 555 -14.60 5.58 0.46
C LEU A 555 -14.15 4.14 0.74
N LEU A 556 -13.83 3.35 -0.29
CA LEU A 556 -13.24 2.02 -0.11
C LEU A 556 -11.89 2.07 0.63
N GLY A 557 -11.12 3.15 0.49
CA GLY A 557 -9.88 3.38 1.23
C GLY A 557 -10.06 3.42 2.75
N LEU A 558 -11.28 3.69 3.23
CA LEU A 558 -11.60 3.70 4.66
C LEU A 558 -11.76 2.29 5.25
N TRP A 559 -11.94 1.27 4.41
CA TRP A 559 -12.06 -0.10 4.87
C TRP A 559 -10.69 -0.71 5.22
N GLN A 560 -10.56 -1.26 6.42
CA GLN A 560 -9.31 -1.82 6.92
C GLN A 560 -9.16 -3.33 6.73
N GLY A 561 -10.18 -3.99 6.17
CA GLY A 561 -10.10 -5.41 5.85
C GLY A 561 -9.18 -5.70 4.65
N PRO A 562 -8.65 -6.93 4.56
CA PRO A 562 -7.73 -7.31 3.48
C PRO A 562 -8.40 -7.38 2.11
N SER A 563 -9.72 -7.52 2.06
CA SER A 563 -10.53 -7.52 0.84
C SER A 563 -11.95 -7.06 1.16
N ILE A 564 -12.76 -6.84 0.14
CA ILE A 564 -14.16 -6.48 0.28
C ILE A 564 -14.98 -7.20 -0.77
N SER A 565 -16.15 -7.74 -0.39
CA SER A 565 -17.12 -8.27 -1.34
C SER A 565 -17.96 -7.15 -1.95
N LEU A 566 -18.63 -7.41 -3.08
CA LEU A 566 -19.53 -6.45 -3.72
C LEU A 566 -20.62 -6.00 -2.73
N GLN A 567 -21.24 -6.92 -2.00
CA GLN A 567 -22.27 -6.64 -1.02
C GLN A 567 -21.77 -5.74 0.13
N ALA A 568 -20.56 -6.01 0.63
CA ALA A 568 -19.94 -5.17 1.67
C ALA A 568 -19.57 -3.78 1.12
N ALA A 569 -19.14 -3.69 -0.13
CA ALA A 569 -18.86 -2.42 -0.79
C ALA A 569 -20.13 -1.60 -1.00
N ALA A 570 -21.22 -2.22 -1.44
CA ALA A 570 -22.52 -1.59 -1.58
C ALA A 570 -23.02 -1.06 -0.22
N ALA A 571 -22.85 -1.84 0.84
CA ALA A 571 -23.17 -1.41 2.20
C ALA A 571 -22.33 -0.21 2.66
N LEU A 572 -21.00 -0.22 2.41
CA LEU A 572 -20.12 0.88 2.73
C LEU A 572 -20.57 2.18 2.05
N LEU A 573 -20.88 2.10 0.76
CA LEU A 573 -21.26 3.24 -0.07
C LEU A 573 -22.69 3.72 0.21
N GLY A 574 -23.58 2.80 0.61
CA GLY A 574 -25.02 3.04 0.77
C GLY A 574 -25.73 3.13 -0.58
N GLU A 575 -25.22 2.42 -1.59
CA GLU A 575 -25.68 2.43 -2.99
C GLU A 575 -26.10 1.02 -3.42
N PRO A 576 -26.93 0.87 -4.47
CA PRO A 576 -27.32 -0.44 -5.01
C PRO A 576 -26.12 -1.26 -5.50
N GLU A 577 -26.18 -2.59 -5.36
CA GLU A 577 -25.11 -3.49 -5.76
C GLU A 577 -24.72 -3.37 -7.24
N ASP A 578 -25.72 -3.29 -8.13
CA ASP A 578 -25.48 -3.20 -9.59
C ASP A 578 -24.69 -1.90 -9.94
N ASP A 579 -25.09 -0.77 -9.37
CA ASP A 579 -24.41 0.51 -9.62
C ASP A 579 -22.98 0.54 -9.05
N VAL A 580 -22.78 -0.14 -7.92
CA VAL A 580 -21.45 -0.28 -7.30
C VAL A 580 -20.57 -1.24 -8.11
N ALA A 581 -21.13 -2.33 -8.65
CA ALA A 581 -20.40 -3.27 -9.48
C ALA A 581 -19.77 -2.60 -10.70
N ASP A 582 -20.55 -1.79 -11.44
CA ASP A 582 -20.03 -1.04 -12.60
C ASP A 582 -18.87 -0.12 -12.22
N ALA A 583 -18.99 0.60 -11.10
CA ALA A 583 -17.92 1.49 -10.64
C ALA A 583 -16.67 0.72 -10.17
N LEU A 584 -16.82 -0.46 -9.56
CA LEU A 584 -15.71 -1.32 -9.16
C LEU A 584 -14.96 -1.88 -10.37
N GLU A 585 -15.66 -2.31 -11.42
CA GLU A 585 -15.04 -2.76 -12.66
C GLU A 585 -14.22 -1.65 -13.33
N VAL A 586 -14.72 -0.41 -13.34
CA VAL A 586 -13.93 0.76 -13.81
C VAL A 586 -12.64 0.93 -13.02
N LEU A 587 -12.67 0.71 -11.70
CA LEU A 587 -11.49 0.79 -10.85
C LEU A 587 -10.51 -0.38 -11.08
N VAL A 588 -11.03 -1.57 -11.39
CA VAL A 588 -10.21 -2.73 -11.76
C VAL A 588 -9.55 -2.50 -13.10
N ASP A 589 -10.29 -2.02 -14.12
CA ASP A 589 -9.75 -1.69 -15.43
C ASP A 589 -8.66 -0.59 -15.37
N ALA A 590 -8.80 0.34 -14.42
CA ALA A 590 -7.79 1.36 -14.14
C ALA A 590 -6.61 0.85 -13.27
N HIS A 591 -6.58 -0.42 -12.90
CA HIS A 591 -5.62 -1.02 -11.97
C HIS A 591 -5.51 -0.30 -10.62
N LEU A 592 -6.58 0.35 -10.18
CA LEU A 592 -6.68 0.95 -8.85
C LEU A 592 -7.22 -0.03 -7.81
N LEU A 593 -7.89 -1.08 -8.26
CA LEU A 593 -8.31 -2.24 -7.48
C LEU A 593 -7.86 -3.53 -8.17
N GLN A 594 -7.73 -4.60 -7.40
CA GLN A 594 -7.55 -5.97 -7.88
C GLN A 594 -8.84 -6.76 -7.63
N SER A 595 -9.18 -7.65 -8.55
CA SER A 595 -10.29 -8.62 -8.40
C SER A 595 -9.72 -10.04 -8.29
N PRO A 596 -9.35 -10.51 -7.09
CA PRO A 596 -8.74 -11.83 -6.89
C PRO A 596 -9.71 -13.00 -7.10
N ALA A 597 -11.00 -12.74 -7.04
CA ALA A 597 -12.08 -13.69 -7.31
C ALA A 597 -13.32 -12.91 -7.78
N ALA A 598 -14.31 -13.60 -8.35
CA ALA A 598 -15.56 -13.00 -8.77
C ALA A 598 -16.19 -12.22 -7.60
N GLU A 599 -16.65 -11.01 -7.86
CA GLU A 599 -17.31 -10.11 -6.88
C GLU A 599 -16.48 -9.83 -5.61
N ARG A 600 -15.17 -9.97 -5.70
CA ARG A 600 -14.27 -9.71 -4.59
C ARG A 600 -13.13 -8.81 -5.00
N TYR A 601 -12.92 -7.75 -4.22
CA TYR A 601 -12.00 -6.69 -4.55
C TYR A 601 -11.00 -6.46 -3.41
N ARG A 602 -9.81 -6.01 -3.77
CA ARG A 602 -8.81 -5.63 -2.78
C ARG A 602 -7.94 -4.49 -3.29
N PHE A 603 -7.52 -3.64 -2.37
CA PHE A 603 -6.48 -2.68 -2.65
C PHE A 603 -5.07 -3.29 -2.58
N HIS A 604 -4.19 -2.77 -3.42
CA HIS A 604 -2.76 -2.79 -3.07
C HIS A 604 -2.53 -1.85 -1.87
N ASP A 605 -1.71 -2.27 -0.90
CA ASP A 605 -1.58 -1.56 0.39
C ASP A 605 -1.27 -0.06 0.26
N LEU A 606 -0.37 0.32 -0.65
CA LEU A 606 -0.05 1.74 -0.88
C LEU A 606 -1.19 2.50 -1.57
N LEU A 607 -1.96 1.85 -2.43
CA LEU A 607 -3.15 2.45 -3.04
C LEU A 607 -4.26 2.65 -2.01
N ARG A 608 -4.42 1.74 -1.04
CA ARG A 608 -5.37 1.90 0.06
C ARG A 608 -5.04 3.13 0.91
N VAL A 609 -3.76 3.32 1.27
CA VAL A 609 -3.31 4.52 2.00
C VAL A 609 -3.60 5.78 1.19
N TYR A 610 -3.29 5.77 -0.11
CA TYR A 610 -3.58 6.91 -1.00
C TYR A 610 -5.09 7.20 -1.09
N ALA A 611 -5.93 6.16 -1.21
CA ALA A 611 -7.38 6.30 -1.24
C ALA A 611 -7.93 6.89 0.06
N ALA A 612 -7.43 6.44 1.21
CA ALA A 612 -7.81 6.98 2.52
C ALA A 612 -7.43 8.46 2.67
N GLU A 613 -6.24 8.87 2.23
CA GLU A 613 -5.83 10.29 2.22
C GLU A 613 -6.72 11.13 1.30
N GLN A 614 -7.08 10.61 0.13
CA GLN A 614 -8.03 11.30 -0.76
C GLN A 614 -9.42 11.42 -0.11
N ALA A 615 -9.87 10.39 0.64
CA ALA A 615 -11.10 10.48 1.42
C ALA A 615 -11.01 11.53 2.53
N GLU A 616 -9.88 11.61 3.24
CA GLU A 616 -9.67 12.64 4.26
C GLU A 616 -9.71 14.07 3.69
N SER A 617 -9.19 14.26 2.48
CA SER A 617 -9.10 15.59 1.84
C SER A 617 -10.38 16.02 1.13
N GLU A 618 -11.13 15.09 0.51
CA GLU A 618 -12.25 15.42 -0.38
C GLU A 618 -13.62 15.04 0.18
N GLU A 619 -13.72 14.12 1.15
CA GLU A 619 -14.98 13.71 1.76
C GLU A 619 -15.18 14.38 3.12
N MET A 620 -16.40 14.86 3.40
CA MET A 620 -16.74 15.39 4.73
C MET A 620 -16.58 14.33 5.81
N GLN A 621 -16.11 14.71 6.98
CA GLN A 621 -15.90 13.79 8.10
C GLN A 621 -17.15 12.96 8.41
N GLN A 622 -18.30 13.59 8.45
CA GLN A 622 -19.58 12.91 8.68
C GLN A 622 -19.84 11.79 7.67
N HIS A 623 -19.60 12.03 6.37
CA HIS A 623 -19.83 11.01 5.33
C HIS A 623 -18.86 9.82 5.46
N ARG A 624 -17.62 10.09 5.91
CA ARG A 624 -16.63 9.03 6.17
C ARG A 624 -17.06 8.17 7.36
N GLU A 625 -17.50 8.81 8.46
CA GLU A 625 -17.97 8.11 9.66
C GLU A 625 -19.23 7.29 9.37
N GLU A 626 -20.17 7.84 8.60
CA GLU A 626 -21.38 7.14 8.17
C GLU A 626 -21.06 5.93 7.28
N ALA A 627 -20.08 6.04 6.37
CA ALA A 627 -19.66 4.93 5.51
C ALA A 627 -19.06 3.79 6.32
N VAL A 628 -18.16 4.10 7.26
CA VAL A 628 -17.58 3.10 8.17
C VAL A 628 -18.67 2.46 9.05
N LEU A 629 -19.59 3.25 9.58
CA LEU A 629 -20.69 2.73 10.40
C LEU A 629 -21.57 1.75 9.60
N ARG A 630 -21.92 2.09 8.34
CA ARG A 630 -22.75 1.22 7.49
C ARG A 630 -22.14 -0.17 7.26
N ILE A 631 -20.87 -0.23 6.89
CA ILE A 631 -20.20 -1.52 6.65
C ILE A 631 -20.07 -2.34 7.94
N LEU A 632 -19.78 -1.70 9.07
CA LEU A 632 -19.66 -2.39 10.35
C LEU A 632 -21.00 -2.94 10.84
N ILE A 633 -22.08 -2.19 10.65
CA ILE A 633 -23.45 -2.67 10.89
C ILE A 633 -23.76 -3.86 9.98
N TRP A 634 -23.43 -3.75 8.69
CA TRP A 634 -23.64 -4.84 7.74
C TRP A 634 -22.95 -6.13 8.18
N TYR A 635 -21.68 -6.07 8.61
CA TYR A 635 -20.97 -7.24 9.14
C TYR A 635 -21.61 -7.80 10.41
N LEU A 636 -22.03 -6.93 11.34
CA LEU A 636 -22.67 -7.37 12.58
C LEU A 636 -23.97 -8.13 12.32
N TYR A 637 -24.84 -7.58 11.47
CA TYR A 637 -26.15 -8.18 11.21
C TYR A 637 -26.04 -9.44 10.33
N THR A 638 -25.10 -9.47 9.39
CA THR A 638 -24.81 -10.66 8.58
C THR A 638 -24.22 -11.79 9.44
N ALA A 639 -23.25 -11.47 10.31
CA ALA A 639 -22.71 -12.45 11.27
C ALA A 639 -23.80 -12.99 12.22
N ALA A 640 -24.69 -12.12 12.70
CA ALA A 640 -25.82 -12.54 13.53
C ALA A 640 -26.83 -13.41 12.76
N ALA A 641 -27.05 -13.15 11.47
CA ALA A 641 -27.89 -14.01 10.62
C ALA A 641 -27.24 -15.40 10.43
N ALA A 642 -25.93 -15.45 10.20
CA ALA A 642 -25.19 -16.72 10.12
C ALA A 642 -25.24 -17.49 11.46
N ASP A 643 -25.02 -16.81 12.59
CA ASP A 643 -25.05 -17.46 13.92
C ASP A 643 -26.41 -18.09 14.26
N ARG A 644 -27.50 -17.54 13.77
CA ARG A 644 -28.84 -18.15 13.97
C ARG A 644 -28.93 -19.55 13.37
N LEU A 645 -28.26 -19.79 12.26
CA LEU A 645 -28.24 -21.11 11.60
C LEU A 645 -27.14 -22.01 12.17
N ILE A 646 -25.97 -21.44 12.44
CA ILE A 646 -24.79 -22.21 12.90
C ILE A 646 -24.96 -22.72 14.33
N ALA A 647 -25.54 -21.89 15.20
CA ALA A 647 -25.69 -22.20 16.62
C ALA A 647 -27.12 -21.84 17.13
N PRO A 648 -28.20 -22.49 16.64
CA PRO A 648 -29.61 -22.09 16.91
C PRO A 648 -29.98 -22.10 18.40
N HIS A 649 -29.31 -22.95 19.20
CA HIS A 649 -29.61 -23.10 20.63
C HIS A 649 -28.82 -22.14 21.53
N ARG A 650 -27.86 -21.41 20.95
CA ARG A 650 -27.07 -20.44 21.68
C ARG A 650 -27.88 -19.14 21.88
N GLU A 651 -27.70 -18.50 23.01
CA GLU A 651 -28.22 -17.17 23.25
C GLU A 651 -27.72 -16.20 22.18
N LYS A 652 -28.61 -15.34 21.69
CA LYS A 652 -28.33 -14.40 20.59
C LYS A 652 -28.11 -13.00 21.10
N VAL A 653 -27.16 -12.32 20.47
CA VAL A 653 -26.91 -10.92 20.75
C VAL A 653 -28.16 -10.11 20.44
N GLN A 654 -28.54 -9.24 21.37
CA GLN A 654 -29.63 -8.31 21.16
C GLN A 654 -29.12 -7.18 20.25
N LEU A 655 -29.79 -7.04 19.09
CA LEU A 655 -29.51 -6.01 18.10
C LEU A 655 -30.66 -5.01 18.05
N GLU A 656 -30.33 -3.75 17.86
CA GLU A 656 -31.30 -2.71 17.57
C GLU A 656 -32.03 -3.01 16.25
N PRO A 657 -33.18 -2.37 15.97
CA PRO A 657 -33.80 -2.51 14.65
C PRO A 657 -32.84 -2.15 13.52
N LEU A 658 -32.87 -2.92 12.43
CA LEU A 658 -31.97 -2.72 11.28
C LEU A 658 -32.14 -1.30 10.72
N PRO A 659 -31.06 -0.51 10.56
CA PRO A 659 -31.12 0.80 9.95
C PRO A 659 -31.66 0.74 8.51
N ALA A 660 -32.44 1.77 8.12
CA ALA A 660 -32.95 1.88 6.76
C ALA A 660 -31.81 1.88 5.74
N GLY A 661 -31.98 1.09 4.66
CA GLY A 661 -30.95 0.98 3.60
C GLY A 661 -29.82 -0.01 3.87
N CYS A 662 -29.73 -0.61 5.05
CA CYS A 662 -28.81 -1.70 5.31
C CYS A 662 -29.44 -3.03 4.90
N LEU A 663 -28.80 -3.77 4.01
CA LEU A 663 -29.25 -5.08 3.50
C LEU A 663 -28.22 -6.15 3.88
N PRO A 664 -28.28 -6.71 5.11
CA PRO A 664 -27.40 -7.80 5.50
C PRO A 664 -27.75 -9.06 4.70
N MET A 665 -26.74 -9.94 4.52
CA MET A 665 -26.96 -11.20 3.84
C MET A 665 -27.92 -12.12 4.62
N THR A 666 -28.65 -12.93 3.87
CA THR A 666 -29.47 -14.03 4.39
C THR A 666 -28.96 -15.34 3.81
N PHE A 667 -29.04 -16.41 4.58
CA PHE A 667 -28.50 -17.72 4.20
C PHE A 667 -29.61 -18.74 4.07
N ALA A 668 -29.52 -19.57 3.03
CA ALA A 668 -30.50 -20.62 2.78
C ALA A 668 -30.38 -21.77 3.79
N ASP A 669 -29.13 -22.06 4.20
CA ASP A 669 -28.82 -23.18 5.08
C ASP A 669 -27.52 -22.91 5.88
N ILE A 670 -27.18 -23.86 6.76
CA ILE A 670 -25.99 -23.79 7.61
C ILE A 670 -24.68 -23.82 6.79
N THR A 671 -24.65 -24.49 5.64
CA THR A 671 -23.47 -24.62 4.79
C THR A 671 -23.11 -23.28 4.18
N SER A 672 -24.07 -22.61 3.56
CA SER A 672 -23.89 -21.26 2.99
C SER A 672 -23.47 -20.23 4.06
N ALA A 673 -24.02 -20.35 5.28
CA ALA A 673 -23.62 -19.50 6.40
C ALA A 673 -22.16 -19.75 6.84
N ILE A 674 -21.73 -21.00 6.90
CA ILE A 674 -20.35 -21.38 7.23
C ILE A 674 -19.38 -20.93 6.14
N ASP A 675 -19.70 -21.15 4.88
CA ASP A 675 -18.87 -20.77 3.74
C ASP A 675 -18.63 -19.25 3.70
N TRP A 676 -19.68 -18.47 3.93
CA TRP A 676 -19.56 -17.02 4.07
C TRP A 676 -18.64 -16.63 5.24
N CYS A 677 -18.85 -17.23 6.41
CA CYS A 677 -18.02 -16.96 7.58
C CYS A 677 -16.55 -17.32 7.35
N GLU A 678 -16.25 -18.40 6.61
CA GLU A 678 -14.89 -18.81 6.30
C GLU A 678 -14.20 -17.80 5.37
N VAL A 679 -14.91 -17.37 4.31
CA VAL A 679 -14.43 -16.39 3.35
C VAL A 679 -14.23 -15.01 4.00
N GLU A 680 -15.14 -14.59 4.87
CA GLU A 680 -15.10 -13.28 5.53
C GLU A 680 -14.36 -13.27 6.88
N ARG A 681 -13.80 -14.37 7.31
CA ARG A 681 -13.17 -14.53 8.62
C ARG A 681 -12.15 -13.42 8.95
N THR A 682 -11.24 -13.16 8.07
CA THR A 682 -10.23 -12.11 8.24
C THR A 682 -10.82 -10.70 8.22
N ASN A 683 -11.89 -10.50 7.45
CA ASN A 683 -12.64 -9.25 7.42
C ASN A 683 -13.43 -9.02 8.72
N VAL A 684 -13.98 -10.06 9.33
CA VAL A 684 -14.65 -9.97 10.64
C VAL A 684 -13.66 -9.56 11.73
N VAL A 685 -12.44 -10.09 11.70
CA VAL A 685 -11.36 -9.66 12.61
C VAL A 685 -11.03 -8.18 12.40
N ALA A 686 -10.86 -7.75 11.15
CA ALA A 686 -10.59 -6.36 10.81
C ALA A 686 -11.74 -5.43 11.19
N ALA A 687 -13.00 -5.83 10.91
CA ALA A 687 -14.19 -5.08 11.30
C ALA A 687 -14.28 -4.87 12.81
N THR A 688 -13.94 -5.90 13.60
CA THR A 688 -13.90 -5.80 15.06
C THR A 688 -12.87 -4.78 15.53
N ALA A 689 -11.66 -4.83 14.96
CA ALA A 689 -10.60 -3.90 15.29
C ALA A 689 -10.95 -2.46 14.87
N GLN A 690 -11.50 -2.31 13.66
CA GLN A 690 -11.92 -1.00 13.15
C GLN A 690 -13.07 -0.40 13.99
N ALA A 691 -14.04 -1.20 14.41
CA ALA A 691 -15.12 -0.74 15.28
C ALA A 691 -14.60 -0.17 16.60
N ALA A 692 -13.66 -0.89 17.24
CA ALA A 692 -13.04 -0.42 18.48
C ALA A 692 -12.21 0.85 18.27
N ALA A 693 -11.40 0.90 17.19
CA ALA A 693 -10.59 2.08 16.85
C ALA A 693 -11.43 3.32 16.54
N SER A 694 -12.62 3.13 15.94
CA SER A 694 -13.58 4.21 15.64
C SER A 694 -14.47 4.58 16.83
N GLY A 695 -14.28 3.99 18.01
CA GLY A 695 -15.12 4.25 19.19
C GLY A 695 -16.53 3.64 19.11
N LEU A 696 -16.81 2.81 18.10
CA LEU A 696 -18.08 2.10 17.94
C LEU A 696 -18.09 0.83 18.80
N ASN A 697 -17.88 1.02 20.10
CA ASN A 697 -17.64 -0.03 21.09
C ASN A 697 -18.78 -1.05 21.18
N GLU A 698 -20.02 -0.66 20.90
CA GLU A 698 -21.15 -1.57 20.88
C GLU A 698 -21.01 -2.62 19.78
N ILE A 699 -20.66 -2.22 18.56
CA ILE A 699 -20.35 -3.13 17.45
C ILE A 699 -19.08 -3.93 17.77
N GLY A 700 -18.07 -3.25 18.36
CA GLY A 700 -16.78 -3.85 18.73
C GLY A 700 -16.89 -5.06 19.65
N TRP A 701 -17.90 -5.13 20.54
CA TRP A 701 -18.11 -6.32 21.37
C TRP A 701 -19.20 -7.27 20.81
N LYS A 702 -20.26 -6.74 20.15
CA LYS A 702 -21.35 -7.57 19.64
C LYS A 702 -20.94 -8.43 18.44
N LEU A 703 -20.11 -7.90 17.53
CA LEU A 703 -19.68 -8.62 16.32
C LEU A 703 -18.88 -9.89 16.63
N PRO A 704 -17.83 -9.88 17.49
CA PRO A 704 -17.16 -11.11 17.89
C PRO A 704 -18.07 -12.12 18.55
N VAL A 705 -19.00 -11.68 19.38
CA VAL A 705 -19.96 -12.56 20.03
C VAL A 705 -20.92 -13.20 19.00
N ALA A 706 -21.34 -12.47 17.98
CA ALA A 706 -22.12 -13.00 16.87
C ALA A 706 -21.32 -14.00 16.01
N ALA A 707 -20.03 -13.78 15.81
CA ALA A 707 -19.17 -14.69 15.05
C ALA A 707 -18.69 -15.92 15.84
N ASN A 708 -18.86 -15.93 17.16
CA ASN A 708 -18.27 -16.93 18.05
C ASN A 708 -18.76 -18.38 17.76
N GLY A 709 -20.02 -18.54 17.33
CA GLY A 709 -20.55 -19.86 16.97
C GLY A 709 -19.75 -20.52 15.83
N PHE A 710 -19.38 -19.76 14.81
CA PHE A 710 -18.55 -20.20 13.72
C PHE A 710 -17.10 -20.44 14.16
N LEU A 711 -16.47 -19.45 14.82
CA LEU A 711 -15.06 -19.48 15.21
C LEU A 711 -14.76 -20.71 16.09
N ASN A 712 -15.64 -21.03 17.03
CA ASN A 712 -15.49 -22.23 17.86
C ASN A 712 -15.73 -23.52 17.07
N ARG A 713 -16.76 -23.56 16.24
CA ARG A 713 -17.08 -24.77 15.44
C ARG A 713 -15.93 -25.17 14.50
N ARG A 714 -15.20 -24.20 13.97
CA ARG A 714 -14.07 -24.39 13.06
C ARG A 714 -12.70 -24.33 13.74
N SER A 715 -12.67 -24.23 15.06
CA SER A 715 -11.43 -24.18 15.89
C SER A 715 -10.50 -23.03 15.52
N HIS A 716 -11.04 -21.88 15.07
CA HIS A 716 -10.26 -20.68 14.80
C HIS A 716 -9.88 -19.93 16.09
N TRP A 717 -9.12 -20.60 16.97
CA TRP A 717 -8.82 -20.15 18.33
C TRP A 717 -8.08 -18.81 18.38
N ALA A 718 -7.13 -18.58 17.48
CA ALA A 718 -6.34 -17.36 17.45
C ALA A 718 -7.21 -16.13 17.14
N ASP A 719 -8.09 -16.24 16.14
CA ASP A 719 -9.01 -15.16 15.76
C ASP A 719 -10.06 -14.93 16.84
N CYS A 720 -10.57 -16.02 17.45
CA CYS A 720 -11.50 -15.94 18.57
C CYS A 720 -10.89 -15.19 19.77
N ILE A 721 -9.67 -15.52 20.18
CA ILE A 721 -8.98 -14.84 21.28
C ILE A 721 -8.72 -13.38 20.93
N THR A 722 -8.26 -13.09 19.70
CA THR A 722 -7.95 -11.73 19.26
C THR A 722 -9.20 -10.85 19.28
N THR A 723 -10.28 -11.30 18.63
CA THR A 723 -11.53 -10.52 18.54
C THR A 723 -12.19 -10.34 19.91
N HIS A 724 -12.19 -11.40 20.76
CA HIS A 724 -12.80 -11.30 22.08
C HIS A 724 -11.99 -10.47 23.08
N ARG A 725 -10.66 -10.35 22.92
CA ARG A 725 -9.88 -9.38 23.70
C ARG A 725 -10.23 -7.93 23.36
N ILE A 726 -10.43 -7.65 22.08
CA ILE A 726 -10.91 -6.33 21.62
C ILE A 726 -12.33 -6.10 22.15
N ALA A 727 -13.21 -7.09 22.03
CA ALA A 727 -14.58 -7.04 22.54
C ALA A 727 -14.65 -6.77 24.05
N LEU A 728 -13.77 -7.40 24.83
CA LEU A 728 -13.69 -7.16 26.27
C LEU A 728 -13.32 -5.72 26.60
N ALA A 729 -12.33 -5.17 25.88
CA ALA A 729 -11.95 -3.77 26.03
C ALA A 729 -13.11 -2.83 25.68
N SER A 730 -13.81 -3.11 24.56
CA SER A 730 -14.96 -2.32 24.09
C SER A 730 -16.14 -2.36 25.08
N ALA A 731 -16.50 -3.54 25.61
CA ALA A 731 -17.55 -3.68 26.61
C ALA A 731 -17.22 -2.93 27.91
N ARG A 732 -15.96 -2.99 28.35
CA ARG A 732 -15.48 -2.25 29.51
C ARG A 732 -15.50 -0.73 29.31
N GLN A 733 -15.13 -0.25 28.14
CA GLN A 733 -15.22 1.20 27.81
C GLN A 733 -16.64 1.72 27.81
N LEU A 734 -17.61 0.92 27.36
CA LEU A 734 -19.05 1.25 27.45
C LEU A 734 -19.61 1.15 28.87
N GLY A 735 -18.94 0.45 29.76
CA GLY A 735 -19.51 0.07 31.07
C GLY A 735 -20.63 -0.99 30.94
N ASP A 736 -20.69 -1.70 29.80
CA ASP A 736 -21.67 -2.74 29.54
C ASP A 736 -21.27 -4.03 30.27
N ARG A 737 -21.76 -4.16 31.51
CA ARG A 737 -21.44 -5.31 32.37
C ARG A 737 -21.98 -6.63 31.82
N HIS A 738 -23.11 -6.60 31.10
CA HIS A 738 -23.67 -7.79 30.46
C HIS A 738 -22.76 -8.27 29.30
N GLY A 739 -22.38 -7.36 28.41
CA GLY A 739 -21.43 -7.62 27.32
C GLY A 739 -20.08 -8.09 27.84
N GLU A 740 -19.57 -7.45 28.90
CA GLU A 740 -18.30 -7.86 29.54
C GLU A 740 -18.34 -9.32 30.03
N ALA A 741 -19.38 -9.68 30.76
CA ALA A 741 -19.53 -11.05 31.27
C ALA A 741 -19.71 -12.08 30.14
N TRP A 742 -20.39 -11.71 29.06
CA TRP A 742 -20.57 -12.57 27.90
C TRP A 742 -19.23 -12.86 27.21
N VAL A 743 -18.46 -11.79 26.93
CA VAL A 743 -17.14 -11.92 26.31
C VAL A 743 -16.17 -12.72 27.16
N LEU A 744 -16.16 -12.49 28.48
CA LEU A 744 -15.36 -13.27 29.43
C LEU A 744 -15.72 -14.77 29.38
N ASN A 745 -17.01 -15.09 29.38
CA ASN A 745 -17.46 -16.47 29.25
C ASN A 745 -16.99 -17.12 27.92
N ASN A 746 -17.02 -16.38 26.81
CA ASN A 746 -16.53 -16.89 25.52
C ASN A 746 -15.01 -17.09 25.51
N LEU A 747 -14.23 -16.19 26.12
CA LEU A 747 -12.79 -16.36 26.30
C LEU A 747 -12.47 -17.57 27.16
N GLY A 748 -13.21 -17.74 28.26
CA GLY A 748 -13.12 -18.94 29.08
C GLY A 748 -13.35 -20.23 28.29
N MET A 749 -14.35 -20.25 27.41
CA MET A 749 -14.68 -21.40 26.56
C MET A 749 -13.55 -21.78 25.61
N VAL A 750 -12.92 -20.80 24.93
CA VAL A 750 -11.78 -21.06 24.03
C VAL A 750 -10.58 -21.64 24.79
N LEU A 751 -10.28 -21.12 25.97
CA LEU A 751 -9.16 -21.62 26.81
C LEU A 751 -9.48 -22.97 27.43
N MET A 752 -10.74 -23.24 27.76
CA MET A 752 -11.22 -24.54 28.24
C MET A 752 -11.01 -25.62 27.17
N ASP A 753 -11.38 -25.36 25.92
CA ASP A 753 -11.18 -26.29 24.81
C ASP A 753 -9.68 -26.60 24.57
N GLN A 754 -8.81 -25.65 24.90
CA GLN A 754 -7.34 -25.83 24.91
C GLN A 754 -6.80 -26.43 26.22
N ARG A 755 -7.65 -26.80 27.15
CA ARG A 755 -7.30 -27.35 28.51
C ARG A 755 -6.34 -26.45 29.30
N ARG A 756 -6.52 -25.14 29.22
CA ARG A 756 -5.69 -24.14 29.91
C ARG A 756 -6.35 -23.70 31.22
N GLU A 757 -5.60 -23.72 32.30
CA GLU A 757 -6.08 -23.26 33.62
C GLU A 757 -6.58 -21.81 33.63
N GLY A 758 -6.07 -20.96 32.75
CA GLY A 758 -6.53 -19.59 32.61
C GLY A 758 -8.03 -19.44 32.29
N ALA A 759 -8.72 -20.50 31.85
CA ALA A 759 -10.17 -20.51 31.67
C ALA A 759 -10.92 -20.25 32.98
N ILE A 760 -10.40 -20.75 34.11
CA ILE A 760 -11.02 -20.64 35.44
C ILE A 760 -11.24 -19.17 35.78
N SER A 761 -10.20 -18.35 35.70
CA SER A 761 -10.27 -16.93 36.06
C SER A 761 -11.29 -16.14 35.23
N TYR A 762 -11.40 -16.43 33.95
CA TYR A 762 -12.40 -15.78 33.08
C TYR A 762 -13.82 -16.16 33.49
N TYR A 763 -14.07 -17.43 33.83
CA TYR A 763 -15.40 -17.87 34.29
C TYR A 763 -15.73 -17.32 35.69
N GLU A 764 -14.78 -17.22 36.57
CA GLU A 764 -14.97 -16.63 37.90
C GLU A 764 -15.31 -15.14 37.80
N GLU A 765 -14.61 -14.40 36.93
CA GLU A 765 -14.90 -12.99 36.70
C GLU A 765 -16.29 -12.81 36.05
N ALA A 766 -16.63 -13.64 35.04
CA ALA A 766 -17.94 -13.63 34.42
C ALA A 766 -19.07 -13.95 35.43
N LEU A 767 -18.85 -14.95 36.29
CA LEU A 767 -19.79 -15.37 37.34
C LEU A 767 -20.04 -14.22 38.35
N ALA A 768 -18.98 -13.56 38.80
CA ALA A 768 -19.07 -12.42 39.70
C ALA A 768 -19.88 -11.28 39.12
N ILE A 769 -19.62 -10.94 37.84
CA ILE A 769 -20.34 -9.87 37.14
C ILE A 769 -21.83 -10.25 36.97
N ARG A 770 -22.13 -11.45 36.47
CA ARG A 770 -23.51 -11.90 36.24
C ARG A 770 -24.34 -11.94 37.50
N ARG A 771 -23.72 -12.36 38.60
CA ARG A 771 -24.32 -12.29 39.95
C ARG A 771 -24.63 -10.86 40.37
N ALA A 772 -23.69 -9.94 40.12
CA ALA A 772 -23.87 -8.51 40.50
C ALA A 772 -24.98 -7.83 39.71
N ILE A 773 -25.19 -8.19 38.43
CA ILE A 773 -26.24 -7.62 37.57
C ILE A 773 -27.56 -8.40 37.64
N GLY A 774 -27.64 -9.51 38.39
CA GLY A 774 -28.83 -10.34 38.53
C GLY A 774 -29.16 -11.20 37.33
N ASP A 775 -28.21 -11.46 36.42
CA ASP A 775 -28.39 -12.33 35.26
C ASP A 775 -28.29 -13.80 35.70
N ARG A 776 -29.37 -14.32 36.22
CA ARG A 776 -29.43 -15.70 36.74
C ARG A 776 -29.15 -16.78 35.71
N ARG A 777 -29.61 -16.56 34.45
CA ARG A 777 -29.39 -17.53 33.36
C ARG A 777 -27.89 -17.60 32.99
N GLY A 778 -27.28 -16.44 32.80
CA GLY A 778 -25.86 -16.37 32.53
C GLY A 778 -25.02 -16.85 33.73
N GLU A 779 -25.41 -16.53 34.97
CA GLU A 779 -24.74 -17.03 36.18
C GLU A 779 -24.71 -18.55 36.17
N ALA A 780 -25.83 -19.21 35.91
CA ALA A 780 -25.90 -20.65 35.82
C ALA A 780 -25.03 -21.23 34.71
N GLN A 781 -24.97 -20.57 33.57
CA GLN A 781 -24.13 -20.97 32.44
C GLN A 781 -22.64 -20.86 32.78
N ALA A 782 -22.20 -19.73 33.34
CA ALA A 782 -20.81 -19.52 33.75
C ALA A 782 -20.37 -20.53 34.82
N ALA A 783 -21.24 -20.82 35.82
CA ALA A 783 -20.99 -21.80 36.85
C ALA A 783 -20.84 -23.22 36.30
N ASN A 784 -21.69 -23.59 35.30
CA ASN A 784 -21.61 -24.89 34.65
C ASN A 784 -20.32 -25.01 33.79
N ASN A 785 -19.93 -23.99 33.08
CA ASN A 785 -18.70 -23.98 32.26
C ASN A 785 -17.44 -24.02 33.16
N LEU A 786 -17.44 -23.29 34.26
CA LEU A 786 -16.39 -23.35 35.26
C LEU A 786 -16.21 -24.78 35.81
N ALA A 787 -17.32 -25.42 36.17
CA ALA A 787 -17.32 -26.79 36.66
C ALA A 787 -16.81 -27.78 35.62
N TYR A 788 -17.28 -27.67 34.37
CA TYR A 788 -16.80 -28.52 33.30
C TYR A 788 -15.29 -28.32 33.04
N THR A 789 -14.79 -27.09 33.21
CA THR A 789 -13.34 -26.81 33.15
C THR A 789 -12.60 -27.55 34.24
N TYR A 790 -13.09 -27.53 35.49
CA TYR A 790 -12.49 -28.31 36.58
C TYR A 790 -12.46 -29.83 36.28
N GLN A 791 -13.51 -30.37 35.68
CA GLN A 791 -13.53 -31.79 35.24
C GLN A 791 -12.48 -32.08 34.19
N LEU A 792 -12.36 -31.27 33.17
CA LEU A 792 -11.35 -31.43 32.11
C LEU A 792 -9.91 -31.35 32.62
N LEU A 793 -9.68 -30.62 33.72
CA LEU A 793 -8.40 -30.49 34.39
C LEU A 793 -8.17 -31.59 35.45
N GLY A 794 -9.08 -32.58 35.58
CA GLY A 794 -8.98 -33.66 36.58
C GLY A 794 -9.33 -33.24 38.02
N ARG A 795 -9.95 -32.07 38.18
CA ARG A 795 -10.30 -31.47 39.49
C ARG A 795 -11.80 -31.63 39.80
N ALA A 796 -12.35 -32.83 39.55
CA ALA A 796 -13.79 -33.11 39.63
C ALA A 796 -14.44 -32.74 40.97
N GLY A 797 -13.68 -32.80 42.10
CA GLY A 797 -14.18 -32.41 43.43
C GLY A 797 -14.56 -30.93 43.53
N GLU A 798 -13.84 -30.05 42.79
CA GLU A 798 -14.09 -28.61 42.77
C GLU A 798 -15.27 -28.25 41.84
N ALA A 799 -15.68 -29.18 40.94
CA ALA A 799 -16.81 -28.98 40.03
C ALA A 799 -18.17 -29.09 40.72
N ILE A 800 -18.25 -29.84 41.88
CA ILE A 800 -19.52 -30.17 42.51
C ILE A 800 -20.33 -28.93 42.93
N ASN A 801 -19.70 -28.01 43.70
CA ASN A 801 -20.40 -26.83 44.20
C ASN A 801 -20.90 -25.89 43.07
N PRO A 802 -20.09 -25.54 42.06
CA PRO A 802 -20.59 -24.78 40.94
C PRO A 802 -21.73 -25.45 40.18
N LEU A 803 -21.72 -26.79 40.02
CA LEU A 803 -22.79 -27.54 39.36
C LEU A 803 -24.08 -27.54 40.16
N LEU A 804 -24.02 -27.74 41.46
CA LEU A 804 -25.20 -27.65 42.34
C LEU A 804 -25.81 -26.26 42.32
N HIS A 805 -24.97 -25.21 42.30
CA HIS A 805 -25.41 -23.82 42.17
C HIS A 805 -26.06 -23.58 40.81
N ALA A 806 -25.45 -24.05 39.70
CA ALA A 806 -26.03 -23.96 38.37
C ALA A 806 -27.38 -24.68 38.29
N LEU A 807 -27.49 -25.87 38.80
CA LEU A 807 -28.70 -26.67 38.83
C LEU A 807 -29.84 -25.96 39.60
N ASP A 808 -29.55 -25.40 40.78
CA ASP A 808 -30.54 -24.65 41.55
C ASP A 808 -31.06 -23.44 40.78
N LEU A 809 -30.17 -22.65 40.17
CA LEU A 809 -30.55 -21.53 39.32
C LEU A 809 -31.39 -21.96 38.13
N GLN A 810 -31.01 -23.03 37.40
CA GLN A 810 -31.72 -23.52 36.21
C GLN A 810 -33.17 -23.98 36.59
N ARG A 811 -33.32 -24.62 37.77
CA ARG A 811 -34.65 -24.98 38.30
C ARG A 811 -35.46 -23.74 38.68
N GLN A 812 -34.87 -22.74 39.33
CA GLN A 812 -35.57 -21.50 39.69
C GLN A 812 -36.08 -20.72 38.48
N ILE A 813 -35.33 -20.70 37.38
CA ILE A 813 -35.74 -20.00 36.15
C ILE A 813 -36.57 -20.89 35.18
N GLY A 814 -36.82 -22.16 35.51
CA GLY A 814 -37.57 -23.11 34.68
C GLY A 814 -36.87 -23.49 33.38
N HIS A 815 -35.54 -23.36 33.28
CA HIS A 815 -34.79 -23.64 32.05
C HIS A 815 -34.41 -25.12 31.96
N ARG A 816 -35.30 -25.95 31.48
CA ARG A 816 -35.20 -27.43 31.43
C ARG A 816 -33.98 -27.93 30.66
N TYR A 817 -33.60 -27.26 29.54
CA TYR A 817 -32.38 -27.62 28.82
C TYR A 817 -31.12 -27.47 29.70
N GLY A 818 -30.96 -26.31 30.37
CA GLY A 818 -29.83 -26.04 31.26
C GLY A 818 -29.85 -26.97 32.48
N GLU A 819 -31.03 -27.33 33.01
CA GLU A 819 -31.19 -28.26 34.09
C GLU A 819 -30.65 -29.67 33.70
N SER A 820 -31.00 -30.17 32.52
CA SER A 820 -30.50 -31.47 32.05
C SER A 820 -28.98 -31.47 31.84
N VAL A 821 -28.42 -30.35 31.30
CA VAL A 821 -26.97 -30.24 31.13
C VAL A 821 -26.26 -30.20 32.46
N ALA A 822 -26.73 -29.41 33.43
CA ALA A 822 -26.13 -29.34 34.76
C ALA A 822 -26.20 -30.70 35.49
N LEU A 823 -27.30 -31.43 35.44
CA LEU A 823 -27.44 -32.77 35.98
C LEU A 823 -26.50 -33.77 35.29
N SER A 824 -26.34 -33.69 33.95
CA SER A 824 -25.36 -34.56 33.25
C SER A 824 -23.95 -34.32 33.69
N ASN A 825 -23.49 -33.04 33.73
CA ASN A 825 -22.15 -32.70 34.20
C ASN A 825 -21.93 -33.08 35.67
N LEU A 826 -22.95 -32.91 36.52
CA LEU A 826 -22.87 -33.33 37.91
C LEU A 826 -22.74 -34.85 38.02
N GLY A 827 -23.50 -35.59 37.26
CA GLY A 827 -23.39 -37.04 37.16
C GLY A 827 -22.00 -37.46 36.67
N ALA A 828 -21.46 -36.81 35.65
CA ALA A 828 -20.12 -37.07 35.14
C ALA A 828 -19.02 -36.79 36.25
N ALA A 829 -19.17 -35.70 37.00
CA ALA A 829 -18.27 -35.38 38.10
C ALA A 829 -18.32 -36.45 39.21
N TYR A 830 -19.48 -36.95 39.53
CA TYR A 830 -19.64 -38.03 40.47
C TYR A 830 -19.03 -39.36 39.99
N VAL A 831 -19.12 -39.63 38.66
CA VAL A 831 -18.44 -40.83 38.08
C VAL A 831 -16.93 -40.69 38.25
N ASP A 832 -16.34 -39.51 37.95
CA ASP A 832 -14.92 -39.26 38.08
C ASP A 832 -14.42 -39.36 39.51
N LEU A 833 -15.29 -39.08 40.51
CA LEU A 833 -15.00 -39.23 41.96
C LEU A 833 -15.29 -40.63 42.51
N GLY A 834 -15.78 -41.55 41.70
CA GLY A 834 -16.20 -42.89 42.09
C GLY A 834 -17.49 -42.95 42.93
N ARG A 835 -18.28 -41.85 42.96
CA ARG A 835 -19.55 -41.71 43.67
C ARG A 835 -20.70 -42.22 42.79
N VAL A 836 -20.76 -43.55 42.57
CA VAL A 836 -21.57 -44.17 41.49
C VAL A 836 -23.07 -44.08 41.74
N ASP A 837 -23.54 -44.17 42.98
CA ASP A 837 -24.96 -44.11 43.29
C ASP A 837 -25.54 -42.71 43.00
N GLU A 838 -24.83 -41.67 43.39
CA GLU A 838 -25.20 -40.29 43.17
C GLU A 838 -25.10 -39.94 41.68
N ALA A 839 -24.09 -40.45 40.96
CA ALA A 839 -23.98 -40.35 39.50
C ALA A 839 -25.22 -40.95 38.80
N ALA A 840 -25.63 -42.17 39.21
CA ALA A 840 -26.76 -42.85 38.63
C ALA A 840 -28.09 -42.12 38.87
N GLU A 841 -28.26 -41.48 40.02
CA GLU A 841 -29.43 -40.65 40.31
C GLU A 841 -29.49 -39.41 39.43
N CYS A 842 -28.42 -38.62 39.38
CA CYS A 842 -28.31 -37.41 38.57
C CYS A 842 -28.51 -37.72 37.06
N LEU A 843 -27.85 -38.76 36.53
CA LEU A 843 -27.91 -39.13 35.14
C LEU A 843 -29.28 -39.68 34.71
N ARG A 844 -29.97 -40.38 35.61
CA ARG A 844 -31.37 -40.81 35.35
C ARG A 844 -32.33 -39.61 35.24
N GLU A 845 -32.18 -38.64 36.16
CA GLU A 845 -32.96 -37.40 36.14
C GLU A 845 -32.64 -36.58 34.87
N ALA A 846 -31.34 -36.41 34.53
CA ALA A 846 -30.90 -35.75 33.32
C ALA A 846 -31.51 -36.36 32.05
N LEU A 847 -31.51 -37.73 31.98
CA LEU A 847 -32.10 -38.45 30.84
C LEU A 847 -33.63 -38.24 30.73
N ALA A 848 -34.33 -38.23 31.85
CA ALA A 848 -35.78 -37.98 31.89
C ALA A 848 -36.09 -36.56 31.35
N VAL A 849 -35.33 -35.54 31.82
CA VAL A 849 -35.50 -34.15 31.35
C VAL A 849 -35.09 -34.00 29.87
N ALA A 850 -33.98 -34.63 29.42
CA ALA A 850 -33.53 -34.57 28.03
C ALA A 850 -34.58 -35.15 27.07
N ARG A 851 -35.30 -36.25 27.47
CA ARG A 851 -36.40 -36.86 26.70
C ARG A 851 -37.65 -36.01 26.72
N GLU A 852 -37.98 -35.38 27.86
CA GLU A 852 -39.09 -34.45 27.98
C GLU A 852 -38.99 -33.27 27.01
N ILE A 853 -37.76 -32.70 26.86
CA ILE A 853 -37.52 -31.59 25.96
C ILE A 853 -37.16 -32.00 24.53
N GLU A 854 -37.25 -33.31 24.22
CA GLU A 854 -36.94 -33.88 22.89
C GLU A 854 -35.57 -33.43 22.34
N SER A 855 -34.52 -33.42 23.19
CA SER A 855 -33.18 -32.97 22.78
C SER A 855 -32.24 -34.18 22.55
N PRO A 856 -32.08 -34.67 21.29
CA PRO A 856 -31.19 -35.79 20.99
C PRO A 856 -29.74 -35.52 21.35
N ARG A 857 -29.33 -34.26 21.27
CA ARG A 857 -27.95 -33.86 21.62
C ARG A 857 -27.65 -34.08 23.11
N VAL A 858 -28.49 -33.56 23.99
CA VAL A 858 -28.33 -33.72 25.44
C VAL A 858 -28.52 -35.20 25.81
N GLU A 859 -29.50 -35.90 25.23
CA GLU A 859 -29.71 -37.32 25.42
C GLU A 859 -28.42 -38.11 25.09
N GLY A 860 -27.72 -37.76 23.99
CA GLY A 860 -26.43 -38.37 23.62
C GLY A 860 -25.40 -38.24 24.72
N TYR A 861 -25.16 -37.03 25.21
CA TYR A 861 -24.18 -36.79 26.30
C TYR A 861 -24.51 -37.53 27.58
N VAL A 862 -25.77 -37.51 27.99
CA VAL A 862 -26.21 -38.23 29.20
C VAL A 862 -26.02 -39.75 29.05
N LEU A 863 -26.28 -40.29 27.87
CA LEU A 863 -26.07 -41.71 27.59
C LEU A 863 -24.58 -42.09 27.59
N THR A 864 -23.70 -41.18 27.13
CA THR A 864 -22.26 -41.34 27.21
C THR A 864 -21.83 -41.50 28.69
N ASP A 865 -22.24 -40.55 29.55
CA ASP A 865 -21.88 -40.57 30.98
C ASP A 865 -22.52 -41.75 31.74
N LEU A 866 -23.73 -42.19 31.39
CA LEU A 866 -24.31 -43.41 31.87
C LEU A 866 -23.49 -44.66 31.46
N GLY A 867 -23.04 -44.68 30.22
CA GLY A 867 -22.13 -45.70 29.70
C GLY A 867 -20.83 -45.78 30.52
N ARG A 868 -20.21 -44.62 30.81
CA ARG A 868 -19.00 -44.52 31.67
C ARG A 868 -19.28 -45.00 33.09
N ALA A 869 -20.38 -44.58 33.69
CA ALA A 869 -20.79 -45.01 35.02
C ALA A 869 -20.99 -46.52 35.12
N ARG A 870 -21.63 -47.13 34.10
CA ARG A 870 -21.83 -48.58 34.04
C ARG A 870 -20.52 -49.35 33.79
N LEU A 871 -19.63 -48.76 32.98
CA LEU A 871 -18.31 -49.33 32.75
C LEU A 871 -17.46 -49.34 34.02
N SER A 872 -17.50 -48.30 34.84
CA SER A 872 -16.77 -48.22 36.12
C SER A 872 -17.26 -49.26 37.13
N THR A 873 -18.56 -49.59 37.10
CA THR A 873 -19.21 -50.61 37.97
C THR A 873 -19.15 -52.03 37.41
N GLY A 874 -18.48 -52.27 36.28
CA GLY A 874 -18.38 -53.61 35.68
C GLY A 874 -19.62 -54.08 34.94
N ARG A 875 -20.64 -53.27 34.75
CA ARG A 875 -21.86 -53.57 33.98
C ARG A 875 -21.61 -53.39 32.48
N ILE A 876 -20.73 -54.20 31.90
CA ILE A 876 -20.11 -53.98 30.59
C ILE A 876 -21.16 -53.98 29.46
N GLU A 877 -22.09 -54.95 29.45
CA GLU A 877 -23.10 -55.04 28.37
C GLU A 877 -24.07 -53.82 28.38
N GLU A 878 -24.45 -53.39 29.60
CA GLU A 878 -25.28 -52.19 29.71
C GLU A 878 -24.55 -50.92 29.28
N ALA A 879 -23.22 -50.85 29.57
CA ALA A 879 -22.37 -49.75 29.08
C ALA A 879 -22.30 -49.71 27.56
N ILE A 880 -22.12 -50.87 26.91
CA ILE A 880 -22.11 -50.98 25.44
C ILE A 880 -23.43 -50.49 24.86
N GLY A 881 -24.57 -50.93 25.45
CA GLY A 881 -25.90 -50.50 24.97
C GLY A 881 -26.14 -49.01 25.12
N CYS A 882 -25.64 -48.37 26.18
CA CYS A 882 -25.76 -46.91 26.32
C CYS A 882 -24.89 -46.17 25.34
N LEU A 883 -23.61 -46.57 25.13
CA LEU A 883 -22.71 -45.95 24.22
C LEU A 883 -23.11 -46.06 22.75
N GLN A 884 -23.70 -47.20 22.36
CA GLN A 884 -24.30 -47.36 21.01
C GLN A 884 -25.46 -46.41 20.80
N GLN A 885 -26.34 -46.24 21.76
CA GLN A 885 -27.43 -45.28 21.68
C GLN A 885 -26.89 -43.84 21.63
N ALA A 886 -25.85 -43.52 22.40
CA ALA A 886 -25.21 -42.21 22.36
C ALA A 886 -24.64 -41.90 20.96
N ILE A 887 -23.91 -42.84 20.35
CA ILE A 887 -23.38 -42.73 18.99
C ILE A 887 -24.51 -42.44 17.98
N GLU A 888 -25.65 -43.15 18.09
CA GLU A 888 -26.81 -42.94 17.21
C GLU A 888 -27.36 -41.51 17.37
N ARG A 889 -27.47 -41.00 18.60
CA ARG A 889 -27.95 -39.66 18.89
C ARG A 889 -26.98 -38.59 18.35
N HIS A 890 -25.66 -38.72 18.57
CA HIS A 890 -24.67 -37.77 18.07
C HIS A 890 -24.58 -37.77 16.56
N ARG A 891 -24.67 -38.94 15.89
CA ARG A 891 -24.76 -39.05 14.42
C ARG A 891 -25.97 -38.31 13.86
N ARG A 892 -27.14 -38.47 14.49
CA ARG A 892 -28.38 -37.84 14.05
C ARG A 892 -28.30 -36.30 14.08
N VAL A 893 -27.55 -35.72 15.00
CA VAL A 893 -27.39 -34.27 15.14
C VAL A 893 -26.08 -33.73 14.52
N GLY A 894 -25.28 -34.59 13.88
CA GLY A 894 -24.00 -34.22 13.26
C GLY A 894 -22.92 -33.86 14.27
N ASP A 895 -23.01 -34.30 15.53
CA ASP A 895 -22.00 -34.01 16.55
C ASP A 895 -20.84 -35.01 16.45
N ARG A 896 -19.89 -34.70 15.55
CA ARG A 896 -18.73 -35.55 15.28
C ARG A 896 -17.83 -35.72 16.53
N SER A 897 -17.71 -34.67 17.35
CA SER A 897 -16.88 -34.73 18.58
C SER A 897 -17.50 -35.66 19.62
N GLY A 898 -18.83 -35.59 19.81
CA GLY A 898 -19.57 -36.51 20.67
C GLY A 898 -19.46 -37.95 20.18
N GLU A 899 -19.66 -38.20 18.88
CA GLU A 899 -19.49 -39.51 18.27
C GLU A 899 -18.09 -40.09 18.51
N ALA A 900 -17.01 -39.32 18.28
CA ALA A 900 -15.65 -39.80 18.50
C ALA A 900 -15.37 -40.19 19.95
N ARG A 901 -15.88 -39.38 20.89
CA ARG A 901 -15.77 -39.68 22.33
C ARG A 901 -16.53 -40.96 22.73
N ASP A 902 -17.73 -41.15 22.18
CA ASP A 902 -18.52 -42.37 22.47
C ASP A 902 -17.82 -43.60 21.91
N LEU A 903 -17.28 -43.51 20.68
CA LEU A 903 -16.52 -44.58 20.06
C LEU A 903 -15.27 -44.92 20.87
N LYS A 904 -14.59 -43.95 21.44
CA LYS A 904 -13.45 -44.16 22.35
C LYS A 904 -13.89 -44.97 23.55
N TYR A 905 -14.95 -44.57 24.27
CA TYR A 905 -15.47 -45.34 25.45
C TYR A 905 -16.07 -46.69 25.03
N LEU A 906 -16.68 -46.81 23.85
CA LEU A 906 -17.16 -48.12 23.32
C LEU A 906 -15.98 -49.05 23.09
N GLY A 907 -14.84 -48.55 22.61
CA GLY A 907 -13.62 -49.33 22.49
C GLY A 907 -13.15 -49.90 23.84
N HIS A 908 -13.13 -49.08 24.88
CA HIS A 908 -12.81 -49.55 26.24
C HIS A 908 -13.82 -50.57 26.79
N ALA A 909 -15.12 -50.38 26.52
CA ALA A 909 -16.16 -51.33 26.92
C ALA A 909 -16.02 -52.68 26.18
N GLN A 910 -15.78 -52.69 24.89
CA GLN A 910 -15.55 -53.89 24.06
C GLN A 910 -14.27 -54.63 24.48
N GLN A 911 -13.20 -53.90 24.81
CA GLN A 911 -11.94 -54.48 25.34
C GLN A 911 -12.20 -55.20 26.64
N ARG A 912 -12.95 -54.59 27.60
CA ARG A 912 -13.29 -55.23 28.86
C ARG A 912 -14.24 -56.42 28.68
N ALA A 913 -15.04 -56.43 27.59
CA ALA A 913 -15.88 -57.57 27.19
C ALA A 913 -15.08 -58.72 26.53
N GLY A 914 -13.76 -58.57 26.37
CA GLY A 914 -12.94 -59.54 25.65
C GLY A 914 -13.10 -59.53 24.11
N ARG A 915 -13.73 -58.52 23.57
CA ARG A 915 -14.08 -58.39 22.11
C ARG A 915 -13.07 -57.50 21.41
N ALA A 916 -11.79 -57.97 21.35
CA ALA A 916 -10.66 -57.16 20.82
C ALA A 916 -10.86 -56.64 19.42
N ALA A 917 -11.51 -57.38 18.53
CA ALA A 917 -11.75 -56.90 17.15
C ALA A 917 -12.73 -55.71 17.09
N LEU A 918 -13.78 -55.73 17.93
CA LEU A 918 -14.74 -54.64 18.03
C LEU A 918 -14.15 -53.42 18.74
N ALA A 919 -13.29 -53.65 19.73
CA ALA A 919 -12.54 -52.55 20.39
C ALA A 919 -11.62 -51.82 19.38
N ARG A 920 -10.86 -52.58 18.60
CA ARG A 920 -10.00 -52.02 17.54
C ARG A 920 -10.79 -51.22 16.50
N GLN A 921 -11.93 -51.73 16.07
CA GLN A 921 -12.78 -51.00 15.12
C GLN A 921 -13.26 -49.67 15.73
N ALA A 922 -13.80 -49.68 16.92
CA ALA A 922 -14.34 -48.51 17.57
C ALA A 922 -13.22 -47.44 17.79
N TRP A 923 -12.03 -47.84 18.22
CA TRP A 923 -10.90 -46.93 18.38
C TRP A 923 -10.35 -46.42 17.04
N SER A 924 -10.33 -47.25 15.99
CA SER A 924 -9.93 -46.81 14.65
C SER A 924 -10.87 -45.74 14.12
N ASP A 925 -12.19 -45.94 14.27
CA ASP A 925 -13.19 -44.96 13.84
C ASP A 925 -13.08 -43.67 14.67
N ALA A 926 -12.85 -43.74 15.99
CA ALA A 926 -12.64 -42.57 16.85
C ALA A 926 -11.36 -41.81 16.45
N HIS A 927 -10.25 -42.50 16.18
CA HIS A 927 -9.00 -41.88 15.76
C HIS A 927 -9.13 -41.08 14.47
N VAL A 928 -9.83 -41.64 13.46
CA VAL A 928 -10.10 -40.93 12.20
C VAL A 928 -10.86 -39.65 12.46
N ILE A 929 -11.93 -39.70 13.26
CA ILE A 929 -12.76 -38.52 13.54
C ILE A 929 -11.98 -37.47 14.33
N PHE A 930 -11.21 -37.83 15.35
CA PHE A 930 -10.40 -36.88 16.12
C PHE A 930 -9.34 -36.18 15.23
N ARG A 931 -8.71 -36.92 14.31
CA ARG A 931 -7.80 -36.33 13.33
C ARG A 931 -8.52 -35.34 12.39
N ASP A 932 -9.67 -35.72 11.86
CA ASP A 932 -10.46 -34.85 11.00
C ASP A 932 -10.88 -33.55 11.71
N LEU A 933 -11.06 -33.61 13.04
CA LEU A 933 -11.41 -32.47 13.88
C LEU A 933 -10.19 -31.66 14.34
N GLY A 934 -8.95 -32.13 14.08
CA GLY A 934 -7.72 -31.51 14.55
C GLY A 934 -7.45 -31.66 16.05
N ASP A 935 -8.12 -32.65 16.74
CA ASP A 935 -7.88 -32.95 18.15
C ASP A 935 -6.72 -33.99 18.26
N ASP A 936 -5.49 -33.48 18.06
CA ASP A 936 -4.29 -34.33 18.06
C ASP A 936 -4.06 -35.04 19.40
N ALA A 937 -4.50 -34.44 20.51
CA ALA A 937 -4.35 -34.99 21.83
C ALA A 937 -5.20 -36.26 22.00
N GLN A 938 -6.50 -36.20 21.67
CA GLN A 938 -7.41 -37.33 21.70
C GLN A 938 -7.04 -38.38 20.64
N ALA A 939 -6.62 -37.96 19.47
CA ALA A 939 -6.14 -38.86 18.43
C ALA A 939 -4.90 -39.64 18.88
N ALA A 940 -3.95 -39.02 19.58
CA ALA A 940 -2.77 -39.68 20.13
C ALA A 940 -3.12 -40.68 21.26
N GLU A 941 -4.06 -40.31 22.15
CA GLU A 941 -4.53 -41.18 23.23
C GLU A 941 -5.17 -42.46 22.67
N VAL A 942 -6.09 -42.32 21.69
CA VAL A 942 -6.75 -43.49 21.05
C VAL A 942 -5.75 -44.32 20.25
N ARG A 943 -4.73 -43.71 19.63
CA ARG A 943 -3.68 -44.44 18.93
C ARG A 943 -2.87 -45.31 19.92
N ALA A 944 -2.53 -44.78 21.08
CA ALA A 944 -1.83 -45.56 22.10
C ALA A 944 -2.62 -46.81 22.52
N GLU A 945 -3.95 -46.72 22.66
CA GLU A 945 -4.84 -47.86 22.93
C GLU A 945 -4.81 -48.89 21.78
N LEU A 946 -4.77 -48.44 20.54
CA LEU A 946 -4.66 -49.31 19.37
C LEU A 946 -3.33 -50.07 19.33
N GLU A 947 -2.23 -49.40 19.70
CA GLU A 947 -0.88 -49.99 19.75
C GLU A 947 -0.77 -51.07 20.84
N VAL A 948 -1.40 -50.86 22.01
CA VAL A 948 -1.46 -51.84 23.11
C VAL A 948 -2.22 -53.11 22.70
N LEU A 949 -3.25 -53.02 21.85
CA LEU A 949 -3.97 -54.21 21.33
C LEU A 949 -3.17 -55.02 20.31
N VAL A 950 -2.14 -54.46 19.73
CA VAL A 950 -1.30 -55.14 18.68
C VAL A 950 -0.09 -55.83 19.32
N SER A 951 0.35 -55.35 20.52
CA SER A 951 1.39 -55.95 21.34
C SER A 951 0.84 -57.15 22.19
#